data_d7f3f05f9ccc0578b17e72669d0cac1a
#
_entry.id   d7f3f05f9ccc0578b17e72669d0cac1a
#
_cell.length_a   1.000
_cell.length_b   1.000
_cell.length_c   1.000
_cell.angle_alpha   90.00
_cell.angle_beta   90.00
_cell.angle_gamma   90.00
#
_symmetry.space_group_name_H-M   'P 1'
#
loop_
_entity.id
_entity.type
_entity.pdbx_description
1 polymer ?
#
loop_
_entity_poly.entity_id
_entity_poly.type
_entity_poly.pdbx_seq_one_letter_code
_entity_poly.pdbx_strand_id
1 'polypeptide(L)'
;MENFSYEINDAVARVTFDSGAMNTLKADAITELGELLAELDSAHAGAPLAGVILTGNRYGLGAGADIGELMRGGRSELEELIDRGHEVLSAIEGSQYPWIAVVDGYALGGIYELALACRGIVATPRSTIGFPEIKLNIFPGLGGTQRMPRRSGLVNADDPAGDAGFTAVLTGKNFRAAAAAKIKMVDALVPEGSDAADFATGILRNDLGLLDRPRPSDLDAAESLRPMVAELVARATMGRDNPRAPWVAMDVMIKGAAMPLDHALRLERDEFLEVASSAEGKAGMRFFFTQQSTGKPPGKLAGKAKDIKKVGVDGADGYMGNAIAYLALEAGYEVVAHVPIERFAASVTDKLRAKYARSVSKGRISEQEVETKVAGVTVATKLSSLFDCDLVVEARAEDRQIKSEFYRQLGSGMPKDAIVASNSSSMGPAMLGAEFAAGGGQGSRFVNLHFFSPAENPRMQLVEIVSTDDTDDEAVASAHAFVKRIGKTPLLLHDGSVGFLVNAGLAAYFGAAETLYREGTPVEAIDAALRASVFPMGPFELGDQAGLDIAAGLVDSIAAVEPPEVEPLVWKMRELGRLGVKSGAGYYDYSEGRATSSWEGLAGLAGKRGTKAAGADEIVARCLRPLYDKAAELLDRGIVSGEAEADMAFVLGMGFAMHLGGPLFYGRQQGW
;
A
#
# COMPACT_ATOMS: atom_id res chain seq x y z
N MET A 1 -21.31 26.11 -15.12
CA MET A 1 -20.22 25.15 -14.89
C MET A 1 -20.51 24.43 -13.57
N GLU A 2 -20.26 23.13 -13.52
CA GLU A 2 -20.51 22.34 -12.28
C GLU A 2 -19.25 22.22 -11.41
N ASN A 3 -18.08 22.17 -12.05
CA ASN A 3 -16.80 21.96 -11.40
C ASN A 3 -15.97 23.25 -11.21
N PHE A 4 -16.25 24.29 -11.97
CA PHE A 4 -15.55 25.56 -11.90
C PHE A 4 -16.48 26.74 -11.66
N SER A 5 -16.00 27.67 -10.85
CA SER A 5 -16.61 28.98 -10.69
C SER A 5 -15.52 30.06 -10.78
N TYR A 6 -15.86 31.25 -11.26
CA TYR A 6 -14.90 32.34 -11.29
C TYR A 6 -15.56 33.70 -11.09
N GLU A 7 -14.76 34.66 -10.66
CA GLU A 7 -15.09 36.07 -10.57
C GLU A 7 -13.93 36.92 -11.08
N ILE A 8 -14.22 38.05 -11.69
CA ILE A 8 -13.20 38.98 -12.17
C ILE A 8 -13.28 40.26 -11.34
N ASN A 9 -12.21 40.55 -10.61
CA ASN A 9 -12.08 41.74 -9.77
C ASN A 9 -10.77 42.45 -10.12
N ASP A 10 -10.83 43.78 -10.44
CA ASP A 10 -9.64 44.57 -10.78
C ASP A 10 -8.73 43.88 -11.80
N ALA A 11 -9.31 43.41 -12.91
CA ALA A 11 -8.63 42.68 -13.99
C ALA A 11 -7.95 41.35 -13.60
N VAL A 12 -8.21 40.80 -12.41
CA VAL A 12 -7.75 39.47 -11.98
C VAL A 12 -8.95 38.52 -11.92
N ALA A 13 -8.88 37.43 -12.67
CA ALA A 13 -9.86 36.35 -12.57
C ALA A 13 -9.46 35.38 -11.44
N ARG A 14 -10.33 35.21 -10.46
CA ARG A 14 -10.19 34.18 -9.44
C ARG A 14 -11.06 32.99 -9.82
N VAL A 15 -10.41 31.88 -10.15
CA VAL A 15 -11.04 30.62 -10.55
C VAL A 15 -10.96 29.64 -9.39
N THR A 16 -12.09 29.05 -9.04
CA THR A 16 -12.16 27.99 -8.02
C THR A 16 -12.58 26.68 -8.67
N PHE A 17 -11.77 25.64 -8.49
CA PHE A 17 -12.06 24.27 -8.86
C PHE A 17 -12.68 23.53 -7.69
N ASP A 18 -13.88 23.00 -7.82
CA ASP A 18 -14.58 22.18 -6.81
C ASP A 18 -15.39 21.06 -7.47
N SER A 19 -14.80 19.90 -7.63
CA SER A 19 -15.45 18.68 -8.12
C SER A 19 -15.81 17.70 -6.99
N GLY A 20 -15.95 18.19 -5.75
CA GLY A 20 -16.34 17.41 -4.57
C GLY A 20 -15.20 17.05 -3.63
N ALA A 21 -15.43 16.03 -2.79
CA ALA A 21 -14.64 15.78 -1.58
C ALA A 21 -13.13 15.65 -1.78
N MET A 22 -12.66 15.04 -2.85
CA MET A 22 -11.21 14.89 -3.12
C MET A 22 -10.73 15.81 -4.25
N ASN A 23 -11.63 16.56 -4.83
CA ASN A 23 -11.36 17.49 -5.93
C ASN A 23 -10.59 16.80 -7.07
N THR A 24 -11.16 15.72 -7.61
CA THR A 24 -10.53 14.92 -8.67
C THR A 24 -10.80 15.50 -10.04
N LEU A 25 -9.80 15.47 -10.91
CA LEU A 25 -9.90 15.89 -12.30
C LEU A 25 -10.56 14.79 -13.13
N LYS A 26 -11.81 15.00 -13.51
CA LYS A 26 -12.61 14.12 -14.35
C LYS A 26 -12.67 14.62 -15.78
N ALA A 27 -13.18 13.81 -16.70
CA ALA A 27 -13.35 14.17 -18.12
C ALA A 27 -14.26 15.39 -18.32
N ASP A 28 -15.36 15.47 -17.56
CA ASP A 28 -16.26 16.62 -17.57
C ASP A 28 -15.56 17.90 -17.06
N ALA A 29 -14.78 17.81 -15.99
CA ALA A 29 -14.01 18.94 -15.48
C ALA A 29 -12.95 19.43 -16.47
N ILE A 30 -12.27 18.53 -17.21
CA ILE A 30 -11.32 18.92 -18.25
C ILE A 30 -12.05 19.67 -19.39
N THR A 31 -13.21 19.19 -19.81
CA THR A 31 -14.04 19.84 -20.83
C THR A 31 -14.47 21.23 -20.38
N GLU A 32 -14.99 21.33 -19.17
CA GLU A 32 -15.44 22.57 -18.54
C GLU A 32 -14.31 23.61 -18.36
N LEU A 33 -13.07 23.12 -18.05
CA LEU A 33 -11.89 23.96 -17.99
C LEU A 33 -11.53 24.57 -19.36
N GLY A 34 -11.73 23.80 -20.44
CA GLY A 34 -11.56 24.32 -21.81
C GLY A 34 -12.62 25.38 -22.18
N GLU A 35 -13.87 25.20 -21.75
CA GLU A 35 -14.93 26.20 -21.91
C GLU A 35 -14.64 27.46 -21.11
N LEU A 36 -14.18 27.31 -19.86
CA LEU A 36 -13.76 28.40 -19.00
C LEU A 36 -12.62 29.23 -19.64
N LEU A 37 -11.64 28.59 -20.25
CA LEU A 37 -10.58 29.27 -20.97
C LEU A 37 -11.14 30.16 -22.11
N ALA A 38 -12.05 29.61 -22.89
CA ALA A 38 -12.68 30.38 -23.98
C ALA A 38 -13.48 31.60 -23.47
N GLU A 39 -14.17 31.46 -22.31
CA GLU A 39 -14.86 32.58 -21.66
C GLU A 39 -13.86 33.64 -21.15
N LEU A 40 -12.74 33.25 -20.55
CA LEU A 40 -11.70 34.16 -20.09
C LEU A 40 -10.97 34.85 -21.21
N ASP A 41 -10.72 34.17 -22.34
CA ASP A 41 -10.16 34.77 -23.56
C ASP A 41 -11.10 35.82 -24.14
N SER A 42 -12.38 35.53 -24.16
CA SER A 42 -13.41 36.50 -24.57
C SER A 42 -13.46 37.72 -23.63
N ALA A 43 -13.37 37.50 -22.33
CA ALA A 43 -13.32 38.55 -21.33
C ALA A 43 -12.05 39.41 -21.50
N HIS A 44 -10.88 38.78 -21.71
CA HIS A 44 -9.60 39.43 -21.93
C HIS A 44 -9.62 40.29 -23.21
N ALA A 45 -10.26 39.82 -24.28
CA ALA A 45 -10.43 40.59 -25.51
C ALA A 45 -11.29 41.84 -25.32
N GLY A 46 -12.28 41.79 -24.41
CA GLY A 46 -13.13 42.93 -24.06
C GLY A 46 -12.48 43.92 -23.08
N ALA A 47 -11.77 43.41 -22.08
CA ALA A 47 -11.04 44.16 -21.07
C ALA A 47 -9.82 43.34 -20.62
N PRO A 48 -8.57 43.79 -20.85
CA PRO A 48 -7.38 43.02 -20.59
C PRO A 48 -7.30 42.50 -19.15
N LEU A 49 -7.20 41.20 -18.99
CA LEU A 49 -6.93 40.58 -17.72
C LEU A 49 -5.44 40.70 -17.33
N ALA A 50 -5.16 41.04 -16.10
CA ALA A 50 -3.83 40.99 -15.52
C ALA A 50 -3.33 39.54 -15.34
N GLY A 51 -4.28 38.64 -15.08
CA GLY A 51 -4.02 37.20 -14.97
C GLY A 51 -5.12 36.43 -14.21
N VAL A 52 -4.85 35.17 -13.98
CA VAL A 52 -5.74 34.21 -13.33
C VAL A 52 -5.11 33.62 -12.09
N ILE A 53 -5.87 33.56 -11.01
CA ILE A 53 -5.52 32.85 -9.79
C ILE A 53 -6.42 31.60 -9.72
N LEU A 54 -5.81 30.41 -9.86
CA LEU A 54 -6.49 29.13 -9.77
C LEU A 54 -6.39 28.60 -8.34
N THR A 55 -7.54 28.36 -7.70
CA THR A 55 -7.65 27.79 -6.35
C THR A 55 -8.46 26.51 -6.37
N GLY A 56 -8.38 25.73 -5.30
CA GLY A 56 -9.21 24.55 -5.08
C GLY A 56 -10.21 24.74 -3.96
N ASN A 57 -10.80 23.63 -3.50
CA ASN A 57 -11.70 23.61 -2.38
C ASN A 57 -10.97 23.44 -1.02
N ARG A 58 -11.69 23.19 0.07
CA ARG A 58 -11.11 23.03 1.44
C ARG A 58 -10.07 21.91 1.59
N TYR A 59 -10.02 20.94 0.68
CA TYR A 59 -9.07 19.83 0.69
C TYR A 59 -7.78 20.15 -0.11
N GLY A 60 -7.83 21.16 -0.93
CA GLY A 60 -6.71 21.57 -1.77
C GLY A 60 -7.08 21.79 -3.21
N LEU A 61 -6.07 21.93 -4.05
CA LEU A 61 -6.29 22.02 -5.49
C LEU A 61 -6.85 20.68 -6.03
N GLY A 62 -6.39 19.54 -5.48
CA GLY A 62 -7.02 18.25 -5.73
C GLY A 62 -6.09 17.04 -5.61
N ALA A 63 -6.69 15.84 -5.69
CA ALA A 63 -6.02 14.55 -5.46
C ALA A 63 -5.72 13.75 -6.74
N GLY A 64 -5.65 14.40 -7.90
CA GLY A 64 -5.30 13.75 -9.16
C GLY A 64 -6.49 13.47 -10.07
N ALA A 65 -6.25 12.69 -11.14
CA ALA A 65 -7.28 12.24 -12.06
C ALA A 65 -8.22 11.21 -11.41
N ASP A 66 -9.43 11.05 -11.95
CA ASP A 66 -10.35 9.99 -11.52
C ASP A 66 -9.89 8.65 -12.10
N ILE A 67 -9.25 7.83 -11.24
CA ILE A 67 -8.73 6.51 -11.62
C ILE A 67 -9.87 5.57 -12.05
N GLY A 68 -11.09 5.78 -11.51
CA GLY A 68 -12.26 5.01 -11.91
C GLY A 68 -12.64 5.25 -13.37
N GLU A 69 -12.51 6.47 -13.89
CA GLU A 69 -12.68 6.77 -15.31
C GLU A 69 -11.58 6.14 -16.16
N LEU A 70 -10.30 6.24 -15.74
CA LEU A 70 -9.18 5.61 -16.43
C LEU A 70 -9.33 4.09 -16.56
N MET A 71 -9.95 3.43 -15.55
CA MET A 71 -10.15 1.98 -15.55
C MET A 71 -11.35 1.53 -16.38
N ARG A 72 -12.44 2.31 -16.39
CA ARG A 72 -13.69 1.93 -17.06
C ARG A 72 -13.65 2.17 -18.57
N GLY A 73 -12.90 3.17 -18.99
CA GLY A 73 -12.75 3.52 -20.39
C GLY A 73 -11.98 2.46 -21.17
N GLY A 74 -12.38 2.22 -22.43
CA GLY A 74 -11.54 1.54 -23.39
C GLY A 74 -10.34 2.39 -23.79
N ARG A 75 -9.46 1.84 -24.65
CA ARG A 75 -8.28 2.61 -25.13
C ARG A 75 -8.69 3.90 -25.81
N SER A 76 -9.77 3.91 -26.59
CA SER A 76 -10.23 5.10 -27.33
C SER A 76 -10.69 6.22 -26.40
N GLU A 77 -11.47 5.89 -25.37
CA GLU A 77 -11.94 6.87 -24.39
C GLU A 77 -10.78 7.44 -23.56
N LEU A 78 -9.80 6.57 -23.23
CA LEU A 78 -8.57 7.03 -22.55
C LEU A 78 -7.77 7.97 -23.42
N GLU A 79 -7.62 7.65 -24.71
CA GLU A 79 -6.92 8.47 -25.69
C GLU A 79 -7.58 9.84 -25.83
N GLU A 80 -8.90 9.88 -25.97
CA GLU A 80 -9.67 11.13 -26.04
C GLU A 80 -9.51 12.00 -24.78
N LEU A 81 -9.55 11.38 -23.60
CA LEU A 81 -9.36 12.05 -22.31
C LEU A 81 -7.96 12.69 -22.21
N ILE A 82 -6.93 11.95 -22.57
CA ILE A 82 -5.55 12.41 -22.48
C ILE A 82 -5.28 13.51 -23.53
N ASP A 83 -5.76 13.33 -24.75
CA ASP A 83 -5.63 14.35 -25.82
C ASP A 83 -6.30 15.66 -25.41
N ARG A 84 -7.52 15.58 -24.89
CA ARG A 84 -8.23 16.78 -24.39
C ARG A 84 -7.51 17.43 -23.22
N GLY A 85 -6.98 16.64 -22.31
CA GLY A 85 -6.16 17.14 -21.19
C GLY A 85 -4.93 17.89 -21.68
N HIS A 86 -4.17 17.33 -22.60
CA HIS A 86 -3.00 17.99 -23.20
C HIS A 86 -3.37 19.28 -23.93
N GLU A 87 -4.47 19.28 -24.68
CA GLU A 87 -4.97 20.47 -25.36
C GLU A 87 -5.25 21.61 -24.36
N VAL A 88 -6.02 21.34 -23.32
CA VAL A 88 -6.43 22.34 -22.31
C VAL A 88 -5.24 22.84 -21.50
N LEU A 89 -4.35 21.94 -21.04
CA LEU A 89 -3.18 22.33 -20.27
C LEU A 89 -2.18 23.14 -21.11
N SER A 90 -2.01 22.80 -22.39
CA SER A 90 -1.16 23.55 -23.30
C SER A 90 -1.76 24.94 -23.62
N ALA A 91 -3.09 25.06 -23.65
CA ALA A 91 -3.77 26.34 -23.82
C ALA A 91 -3.57 27.25 -22.58
N ILE A 92 -3.59 26.70 -21.37
CA ILE A 92 -3.23 27.45 -20.14
C ILE A 92 -1.78 27.95 -20.21
N GLU A 93 -0.84 27.06 -20.58
CA GLU A 93 0.58 27.40 -20.70
C GLU A 93 0.86 28.47 -21.76
N GLY A 94 0.12 28.45 -22.87
CA GLY A 94 0.18 29.42 -23.96
C GLY A 94 -0.72 30.64 -23.81
N SER A 95 -1.42 30.79 -22.68
CA SER A 95 -2.36 31.89 -22.46
C SER A 95 -1.68 33.28 -22.53
N GLN A 96 -2.40 34.27 -23.07
CA GLN A 96 -1.93 35.65 -23.16
C GLN A 96 -1.81 36.37 -21.80
N TYR A 97 -2.40 35.81 -20.77
CA TYR A 97 -2.35 36.29 -19.40
C TYR A 97 -1.87 35.17 -18.45
N PRO A 98 -1.01 35.52 -17.47
CA PRO A 98 -0.41 34.51 -16.60
C PRO A 98 -1.43 33.84 -15.67
N TRP A 99 -1.27 32.54 -15.49
CA TRP A 99 -2.00 31.76 -14.49
C TRP A 99 -1.09 31.47 -13.29
N ILE A 100 -1.60 31.63 -12.07
CA ILE A 100 -0.93 31.22 -10.84
C ILE A 100 -1.81 30.22 -10.12
N ALA A 101 -1.31 29.00 -9.93
CA ALA A 101 -1.96 27.98 -9.11
C ALA A 101 -1.66 28.18 -7.62
N VAL A 102 -2.70 28.16 -6.81
CA VAL A 102 -2.64 28.19 -5.35
C VAL A 102 -2.88 26.81 -4.80
N VAL A 103 -1.87 26.22 -4.19
CA VAL A 103 -1.99 24.92 -3.51
C VAL A 103 -2.17 25.17 -2.02
N ASP A 104 -3.37 24.87 -1.52
CA ASP A 104 -3.70 24.95 -0.09
C ASP A 104 -4.29 23.62 0.38
N GLY A 105 -3.43 22.62 0.58
CA GLY A 105 -3.74 21.22 0.84
C GLY A 105 -3.10 20.31 -0.19
N TYR A 106 -3.87 19.45 -0.86
CA TYR A 106 -3.33 18.49 -1.82
C TYR A 106 -3.25 19.08 -3.24
N ALA A 107 -2.13 18.79 -3.94
CA ALA A 107 -1.99 18.87 -5.38
C ALA A 107 -1.22 17.63 -5.85
N LEU A 108 -1.93 16.59 -6.28
CA LEU A 108 -1.34 15.30 -6.63
C LEU A 108 -1.67 14.92 -8.07
N GLY A 109 -0.76 14.20 -8.73
CA GLY A 109 -0.96 13.63 -10.05
C GLY A 109 -1.45 14.64 -11.08
N GLY A 110 -2.45 14.29 -11.88
CA GLY A 110 -3.01 15.15 -12.92
C GLY A 110 -3.40 16.56 -12.46
N ILE A 111 -3.77 16.74 -11.20
CA ILE A 111 -3.98 18.09 -10.63
C ILE A 111 -2.67 18.86 -10.46
N TYR A 112 -1.59 18.19 -10.10
CA TYR A 112 -0.30 18.86 -10.06
C TYR A 112 0.23 19.14 -11.48
N GLU A 113 -0.12 18.31 -12.47
CA GLU A 113 0.15 18.57 -13.89
C GLU A 113 -0.59 19.82 -14.40
N LEU A 114 -1.84 20.03 -13.96
CA LEU A 114 -2.59 21.28 -14.18
C LEU A 114 -1.85 22.49 -13.57
N ALA A 115 -1.38 22.35 -12.32
CA ALA A 115 -0.62 23.41 -11.67
C ALA A 115 0.71 23.70 -12.40
N LEU A 116 1.38 22.67 -12.95
CA LEU A 116 2.61 22.81 -13.73
C LEU A 116 2.41 23.54 -15.07
N ALA A 117 1.21 23.50 -15.65
CA ALA A 117 0.86 24.27 -16.83
C ALA A 117 0.69 25.76 -16.51
N CYS A 118 0.48 26.14 -15.26
CA CYS A 118 0.44 27.52 -14.83
C CYS A 118 1.85 28.15 -14.82
N ARG A 119 1.93 29.46 -15.08
CA ARG A 119 3.19 30.22 -14.99
C ARG A 119 3.81 30.15 -13.60
N GLY A 120 2.99 30.18 -12.55
CA GLY A 120 3.45 30.12 -11.18
C GLY A 120 2.64 29.15 -10.30
N ILE A 121 3.31 28.64 -9.25
CA ILE A 121 2.69 27.81 -8.22
C ILE A 121 3.08 28.36 -6.86
N VAL A 122 2.10 28.76 -6.05
CA VAL A 122 2.32 29.10 -4.64
C VAL A 122 1.67 28.06 -3.73
N ALA A 123 2.30 27.80 -2.60
CA ALA A 123 1.82 26.74 -1.68
C ALA A 123 1.77 27.22 -0.24
N THR A 124 0.70 26.85 0.48
CA THR A 124 0.63 27.07 1.93
C THR A 124 1.48 26.04 2.68
N PRO A 125 1.88 26.29 3.94
CA PRO A 125 2.69 25.35 4.74
C PRO A 125 2.05 23.95 4.89
N ARG A 126 0.71 23.85 4.84
CA ARG A 126 -0.02 22.56 4.97
C ARG A 126 -0.02 21.73 3.70
N SER A 127 0.47 22.26 2.58
CA SER A 127 0.37 21.61 1.27
C SER A 127 1.20 20.34 1.15
N THR A 128 0.67 19.40 0.36
CA THR A 128 1.32 18.15 -0.03
C THR A 128 1.22 17.99 -1.54
N ILE A 129 2.35 17.81 -2.20
CA ILE A 129 2.50 17.88 -3.66
C ILE A 129 3.26 16.67 -4.14
N GLY A 130 2.89 16.07 -5.29
CA GLY A 130 3.61 14.93 -5.83
C GLY A 130 2.92 14.18 -6.96
N PHE A 131 3.61 13.14 -7.43
CA PHE A 131 3.13 12.24 -8.48
C PHE A 131 3.03 10.81 -7.95
N PRO A 132 1.87 10.39 -7.41
CA PRO A 132 1.69 9.04 -6.87
C PRO A 132 1.50 7.97 -7.95
N GLU A 133 1.36 8.32 -9.23
CA GLU A 133 0.99 7.47 -10.36
C GLU A 133 1.86 6.22 -10.48
N ILE A 134 3.15 6.34 -10.21
CA ILE A 134 4.07 5.21 -10.33
C ILE A 134 3.70 4.05 -9.39
N LYS A 135 3.04 4.35 -8.26
CA LYS A 135 2.51 3.35 -7.32
C LYS A 135 1.28 2.61 -7.86
N LEU A 136 0.74 3.10 -8.97
CA LEU A 136 -0.41 2.53 -9.68
C LEU A 136 0.02 1.79 -10.94
N ASN A 137 1.32 1.51 -11.12
CA ASN A 137 1.92 0.97 -12.35
C ASN A 137 1.64 1.82 -13.61
N ILE A 138 1.43 3.11 -13.45
CA ILE A 138 1.37 4.12 -14.50
C ILE A 138 2.31 5.27 -14.15
N PHE A 139 2.38 6.30 -14.97
CA PHE A 139 3.15 7.52 -14.70
C PHE A 139 2.34 8.76 -15.10
N PRO A 140 2.77 9.99 -14.77
CA PRO A 140 2.05 11.19 -15.16
C PRO A 140 1.83 11.26 -16.68
N GLY A 141 0.59 11.49 -17.12
CA GLY A 141 0.19 11.44 -18.52
C GLY A 141 -0.34 12.75 -19.09
N LEU A 142 -0.33 13.84 -18.30
CA LEU A 142 -0.80 15.17 -18.71
C LEU A 142 0.34 16.21 -18.75
N GLY A 143 1.58 15.77 -18.94
CA GLY A 143 2.76 16.60 -19.09
C GLY A 143 3.71 16.60 -17.91
N GLY A 144 3.42 15.83 -16.84
CA GLY A 144 4.22 15.82 -15.62
C GLY A 144 5.64 15.35 -15.81
N THR A 145 5.87 14.34 -16.64
CA THR A 145 7.22 13.84 -16.94
C THR A 145 8.05 14.85 -17.71
N GLN A 146 7.42 15.83 -18.35
CA GLN A 146 8.06 16.85 -19.18
C GLN A 146 8.14 18.21 -18.50
N ARG A 147 7.05 18.69 -17.89
CA ARG A 147 7.01 20.00 -17.23
C ARG A 147 7.78 20.02 -15.92
N MET A 148 7.74 18.91 -15.15
CA MET A 148 8.44 18.86 -13.87
C MET A 148 9.97 19.00 -14.02
N PRO A 149 10.67 18.22 -14.89
CA PRO A 149 12.11 18.41 -15.10
C PRO A 149 12.48 19.78 -15.64
N ARG A 150 11.63 20.36 -16.51
CA ARG A 150 11.86 21.72 -17.05
C ARG A 150 11.74 22.80 -15.99
N ARG A 151 11.10 22.48 -14.87
CA ARG A 151 10.95 23.35 -13.72
C ARG A 151 12.06 23.18 -12.68
N SER A 152 12.36 21.95 -12.29
CA SER A 152 13.25 21.61 -11.16
C SER A 152 14.64 21.15 -11.56
N GLY A 153 14.84 20.81 -12.82
CA GLY A 153 15.94 19.96 -13.27
C GLY A 153 15.59 18.48 -13.13
N LEU A 154 16.40 17.64 -13.75
CA LEU A 154 16.29 16.18 -13.69
C LEU A 154 16.84 15.66 -12.35
N VAL A 155 17.96 16.23 -11.92
CA VAL A 155 18.64 15.94 -10.67
C VAL A 155 18.87 17.19 -9.85
N ASN A 156 19.11 17.03 -8.56
CA ASN A 156 19.51 18.14 -7.72
C ASN A 156 20.98 18.47 -8.00
N ALA A 157 21.27 19.74 -8.37
CA ALA A 157 22.63 20.18 -8.70
C ALA A 157 23.61 20.04 -7.50
N ASP A 158 23.11 20.24 -6.28
CA ASP A 158 23.92 20.21 -5.06
C ASP A 158 24.02 18.79 -4.45
N ASP A 159 23.05 17.93 -4.75
CA ASP A 159 22.99 16.52 -4.31
C ASP A 159 22.34 15.66 -5.40
N PRO A 160 23.11 15.11 -6.34
CA PRO A 160 22.56 14.31 -7.44
C PRO A 160 21.78 13.05 -7.00
N ALA A 161 22.02 12.54 -5.79
CA ALA A 161 21.25 11.47 -5.17
C ALA A 161 20.01 11.97 -4.41
N GLY A 162 19.84 13.28 -4.32
CA GLY A 162 18.75 13.95 -3.62
C GLY A 162 17.46 14.04 -4.44
N ASP A 163 16.50 14.72 -3.85
CA ASP A 163 15.18 14.90 -4.47
C ASP A 163 15.26 15.93 -5.60
N ALA A 164 14.74 15.58 -6.76
CA ALA A 164 14.55 16.46 -7.94
C ALA A 164 13.51 15.84 -8.90
N GLY A 165 13.50 16.22 -10.17
CA GLY A 165 12.54 15.76 -11.18
C GLY A 165 12.42 14.25 -11.26
N PHE A 166 13.52 13.51 -11.36
CA PHE A 166 13.49 12.05 -11.40
C PHE A 166 12.89 11.43 -10.14
N THR A 167 13.32 11.89 -8.96
CA THR A 167 12.79 11.35 -7.69
C THR A 167 11.31 11.67 -7.54
N ALA A 168 10.87 12.85 -7.93
CA ALA A 168 9.46 13.25 -7.83
C ALA A 168 8.56 12.33 -8.66
N VAL A 169 8.95 12.01 -9.88
CA VAL A 169 8.15 11.19 -10.80
C VAL A 169 8.32 9.69 -10.55
N LEU A 170 9.59 9.20 -10.47
CA LEU A 170 9.89 7.77 -10.53
C LEU A 170 9.72 7.02 -9.19
N THR A 171 9.57 7.73 -8.07
CA THR A 171 9.39 7.10 -6.76
C THR A 171 7.98 7.23 -6.18
N GLY A 172 7.15 8.10 -6.77
CA GLY A 172 5.83 8.40 -6.23
C GLY A 172 5.86 9.08 -4.86
N LYS A 173 6.98 9.74 -4.51
CA LYS A 173 7.13 10.47 -3.25
C LYS A 173 6.26 11.72 -3.25
N ASN A 174 5.55 11.93 -2.15
CA ASN A 174 4.85 13.19 -1.90
C ASN A 174 5.74 14.11 -1.05
N PHE A 175 5.70 15.40 -1.36
CA PHE A 175 6.52 16.42 -0.73
C PHE A 175 5.64 17.40 0.06
N ARG A 176 6.03 17.72 1.30
CA ARG A 176 5.48 18.84 2.04
C ARG A 176 5.97 20.16 1.42
N ALA A 177 5.18 21.23 1.56
CA ALA A 177 5.44 22.51 0.92
C ALA A 177 6.89 23.00 1.03
N ALA A 178 7.49 22.96 2.22
CA ALA A 178 8.88 23.39 2.44
C ALA A 178 9.92 22.53 1.67
N ALA A 179 9.68 21.21 1.56
CA ALA A 179 10.54 20.33 0.77
C ALA A 179 10.31 20.51 -0.73
N ALA A 180 9.06 20.72 -1.15
CA ALA A 180 8.70 21.03 -2.54
C ALA A 180 9.34 22.33 -3.02
N ALA A 181 9.37 23.37 -2.19
CA ALA A 181 10.03 24.65 -2.52
C ALA A 181 11.53 24.48 -2.73
N LYS A 182 12.22 23.67 -1.90
CA LYS A 182 13.67 23.43 -2.02
C LYS A 182 14.07 22.84 -3.37
N ILE A 183 13.19 21.99 -3.94
CA ILE A 183 13.41 21.36 -5.25
C ILE A 183 12.60 22.01 -6.38
N LYS A 184 12.14 23.23 -6.16
CA LYS A 184 11.44 24.07 -7.15
C LYS A 184 10.14 23.46 -7.69
N MET A 185 9.48 22.57 -6.94
CA MET A 185 8.12 22.13 -7.27
C MET A 185 7.11 23.26 -7.13
N VAL A 186 7.38 24.22 -6.25
CA VAL A 186 6.62 25.47 -6.08
C VAL A 186 7.55 26.66 -6.11
N ASP A 187 7.04 27.85 -6.49
CA ASP A 187 7.84 29.06 -6.64
C ASP A 187 7.93 29.84 -5.34
N ALA A 188 6.84 29.89 -4.57
CA ALA A 188 6.80 30.61 -3.32
C ALA A 188 5.94 29.90 -2.27
N LEU A 189 6.32 30.10 -0.99
CA LEU A 189 5.50 29.68 0.12
C LEU A 189 4.70 30.86 0.64
N VAL A 190 3.40 30.63 0.83
CA VAL A 190 2.49 31.61 1.43
C VAL A 190 2.91 31.82 2.90
N PRO A 191 3.12 33.06 3.34
CA PRO A 191 3.42 33.34 4.75
C PRO A 191 2.29 32.85 5.66
N GLU A 192 2.64 32.39 6.85
CA GLU A 192 1.67 31.92 7.83
C GLU A 192 0.68 33.06 8.20
N GLY A 193 -0.62 32.72 8.19
CA GLY A 193 -1.70 33.68 8.49
C GLY A 193 -2.10 34.58 7.32
N SER A 194 -1.45 34.48 6.15
CA SER A 194 -1.84 35.23 4.94
C SER A 194 -2.90 34.46 4.16
N ASP A 195 -3.82 35.21 3.49
CA ASP A 195 -4.68 34.63 2.48
C ASP A 195 -3.85 34.24 1.25
N ALA A 196 -4.04 32.99 0.80
CA ALA A 196 -3.19 32.44 -0.26
C ALA A 196 -3.51 33.01 -1.65
N ALA A 197 -4.80 33.31 -1.92
CA ALA A 197 -5.22 33.91 -3.17
C ALA A 197 -4.81 35.39 -3.26
N ASP A 198 -4.86 36.10 -2.15
CA ASP A 198 -4.39 37.49 -2.08
C ASP A 198 -2.86 37.57 -2.23
N PHE A 199 -2.12 36.63 -1.61
CA PHE A 199 -0.66 36.52 -1.79
C PHE A 199 -0.30 36.27 -3.27
N ALA A 200 -0.97 35.32 -3.94
CA ALA A 200 -0.79 35.04 -5.37
C ALA A 200 -1.16 36.27 -6.23
N THR A 201 -2.23 36.98 -5.89
CA THR A 201 -2.65 38.23 -6.55
C THR A 201 -1.57 39.30 -6.41
N GLY A 202 -0.92 39.39 -5.25
CA GLY A 202 0.21 40.29 -5.00
C GLY A 202 1.40 40.00 -5.92
N ILE A 203 1.78 38.74 -6.09
CA ILE A 203 2.82 38.32 -7.04
C ILE A 203 2.43 38.67 -8.47
N LEU A 204 1.20 38.35 -8.86
CA LEU A 204 0.68 38.62 -10.19
C LEU A 204 0.81 40.12 -10.58
N ARG A 205 0.53 41.00 -9.64
CA ARG A 205 0.52 42.44 -9.86
C ARG A 205 1.89 43.12 -9.77
N ASN A 206 2.74 42.63 -8.84
CA ASN A 206 3.91 43.40 -8.44
C ASN A 206 5.24 42.68 -8.65
N ASP A 207 5.26 41.34 -8.81
CA ASP A 207 6.51 40.59 -8.80
C ASP A 207 6.46 39.32 -9.70
N LEU A 208 5.96 39.47 -10.93
CA LEU A 208 5.95 38.38 -11.90
C LEU A 208 7.35 37.79 -12.17
N GLY A 209 8.41 38.57 -11.98
CA GLY A 209 9.78 38.12 -12.12
C GLY A 209 10.18 37.03 -11.16
N LEU A 210 9.49 36.92 -10.02
CA LEU A 210 9.67 35.79 -9.07
C LEU A 210 9.36 34.43 -9.72
N LEU A 211 8.51 34.40 -10.74
CA LEU A 211 8.09 33.20 -11.46
C LEU A 211 8.99 32.85 -12.65
N ASP A 212 9.98 33.70 -12.96
CA ASP A 212 10.91 33.43 -14.05
C ASP A 212 11.94 32.40 -13.65
N ARG A 213 12.11 31.40 -14.49
CA ARG A 213 13.02 30.30 -14.25
C ARG A 213 13.94 30.08 -15.43
N PRO A 214 15.27 30.01 -15.20
CA PRO A 214 16.18 29.57 -16.25
C PRO A 214 15.92 28.08 -16.56
N ARG A 215 16.07 27.73 -17.83
CA ARG A 215 16.03 26.33 -18.26
C ARG A 215 17.15 25.55 -17.54
N PRO A 216 16.84 24.43 -16.83
CA PRO A 216 17.86 23.63 -16.18
C PRO A 216 18.89 23.07 -17.21
N SER A 217 20.18 23.19 -16.88
CA SER A 217 21.27 22.76 -17.78
C SER A 217 21.43 21.24 -17.88
N ASP A 218 20.94 20.50 -16.90
CA ASP A 218 20.99 19.02 -16.88
C ASP A 218 20.06 18.37 -17.91
N LEU A 219 19.09 19.13 -18.44
CA LEU A 219 18.21 18.65 -19.51
C LEU A 219 18.99 18.30 -20.79
N ASP A 220 20.04 19.05 -21.11
CA ASP A 220 20.86 18.80 -22.30
C ASP A 220 21.83 17.61 -22.09
N ALA A 221 22.09 17.24 -20.84
CA ALA A 221 22.94 16.13 -20.45
C ALA A 221 22.14 14.88 -20.01
N ALA A 222 20.82 14.86 -20.21
CA ALA A 222 19.91 13.85 -19.68
C ALA A 222 20.34 12.40 -19.93
N GLU A 223 20.84 12.10 -21.14
CA GLU A 223 21.28 10.75 -21.49
C GLU A 223 22.49 10.29 -20.63
N SER A 224 23.36 11.20 -20.23
CA SER A 224 24.49 10.87 -19.35
C SER A 224 24.09 10.48 -17.93
N LEU A 225 22.88 10.86 -17.52
CA LEU A 225 22.30 10.54 -16.21
C LEU A 225 21.66 9.14 -16.16
N ARG A 226 21.43 8.51 -17.31
CA ARG A 226 20.74 7.20 -17.42
C ARG A 226 21.24 6.14 -16.45
N PRO A 227 22.56 5.86 -16.27
CA PRO A 227 23.03 4.82 -15.36
C PRO A 227 22.62 5.10 -13.89
N MET A 228 22.73 6.35 -13.45
CA MET A 228 22.34 6.77 -12.10
C MET A 228 20.84 6.63 -11.87
N VAL A 229 20.04 7.06 -12.87
CA VAL A 229 18.57 6.98 -12.77
C VAL A 229 18.08 5.54 -12.83
N ALA A 230 18.73 4.69 -13.64
CA ALA A 230 18.46 3.25 -13.66
C ALA A 230 18.68 2.63 -12.27
N GLU A 231 19.72 3.04 -11.54
CA GLU A 231 19.93 2.61 -10.16
C GLU A 231 18.83 3.11 -9.22
N LEU A 232 18.35 4.35 -9.39
CA LEU A 232 17.20 4.89 -8.64
C LEU A 232 15.94 4.04 -8.89
N VAL A 233 15.63 3.72 -10.16
CA VAL A 233 14.49 2.88 -10.53
C VAL A 233 14.65 1.48 -9.94
N ALA A 234 15.81 0.85 -10.09
CA ALA A 234 16.08 -0.48 -9.53
C ALA A 234 15.89 -0.52 -8.01
N ARG A 235 16.34 0.51 -7.29
CA ARG A 235 16.09 0.63 -5.83
C ARG A 235 14.60 0.83 -5.52
N ALA A 236 13.90 1.66 -6.28
CA ALA A 236 12.47 1.91 -6.09
C ALA A 236 11.63 0.65 -6.36
N THR A 237 12.02 -0.16 -7.33
CA THR A 237 11.39 -1.43 -7.69
C THR A 237 11.93 -2.64 -6.91
N MET A 238 12.80 -2.43 -5.95
CA MET A 238 13.48 -3.48 -5.15
C MET A 238 14.34 -4.45 -5.99
N GLY A 239 14.94 -3.96 -7.08
CA GLY A 239 15.77 -4.76 -7.98
C GLY A 239 15.01 -5.77 -8.84
N ARG A 240 13.69 -5.72 -8.88
CA ARG A 240 12.90 -6.50 -9.85
C ARG A 240 12.93 -5.78 -11.19
N ASP A 241 13.07 -6.54 -12.28
CA ASP A 241 13.04 -5.98 -13.63
C ASP A 241 11.65 -5.43 -14.02
N ASN A 242 10.70 -5.56 -13.15
CA ASN A 242 9.32 -5.12 -13.25
C ASN A 242 8.91 -4.35 -11.99
N PRO A 243 8.07 -3.34 -12.07
CA PRO A 243 7.07 -2.98 -13.08
C PRO A 243 7.64 -2.15 -14.25
N ARG A 244 6.94 -2.21 -15.41
CA ARG A 244 7.33 -1.51 -16.65
C ARG A 244 7.26 0.03 -16.51
N ALA A 245 6.25 0.55 -15.80
CA ALA A 245 5.98 1.97 -15.74
C ALA A 245 7.17 2.86 -15.31
N PRO A 246 7.97 2.57 -14.25
CA PRO A 246 9.11 3.39 -13.88
C PRO A 246 10.21 3.44 -14.93
N TRP A 247 10.43 2.32 -15.67
CA TRP A 247 11.44 2.27 -16.72
C TRP A 247 11.02 3.06 -17.96
N VAL A 248 9.75 2.95 -18.36
CA VAL A 248 9.19 3.75 -19.45
C VAL A 248 9.18 5.22 -19.07
N ALA A 249 8.76 5.59 -17.87
CA ALA A 249 8.78 6.97 -17.40
C ALA A 249 10.20 7.55 -17.40
N MET A 250 11.21 6.78 -16.97
CA MET A 250 12.62 7.17 -17.04
C MET A 250 13.02 7.49 -18.50
N ASP A 251 12.69 6.58 -19.41
CA ASP A 251 13.01 6.77 -20.84
C ASP A 251 12.32 7.99 -21.44
N VAL A 252 11.04 8.19 -21.11
CA VAL A 252 10.24 9.35 -21.54
C VAL A 252 10.86 10.66 -21.02
N MET A 253 11.26 10.69 -19.76
CA MET A 253 11.90 11.87 -19.16
C MET A 253 13.25 12.19 -19.81
N ILE A 254 14.11 11.17 -20.01
CA ILE A 254 15.44 11.33 -20.59
C ILE A 254 15.34 11.76 -22.06
N LYS A 255 14.57 11.06 -22.87
CA LYS A 255 14.39 11.38 -24.30
C LYS A 255 13.72 12.74 -24.49
N GLY A 256 12.68 13.02 -23.71
CA GLY A 256 11.92 14.26 -23.80
C GLY A 256 12.70 15.50 -23.36
N ALA A 257 13.70 15.36 -22.46
CA ALA A 257 14.45 16.50 -21.91
C ALA A 257 15.09 17.41 -22.98
N ALA A 258 15.64 16.82 -24.02
CA ALA A 258 16.30 17.53 -25.11
C ALA A 258 15.33 17.95 -26.24
N MET A 259 14.08 17.53 -26.23
CA MET A 259 13.07 17.83 -27.26
C MET A 259 12.38 19.17 -27.00
N PRO A 260 11.84 19.82 -28.05
CA PRO A 260 10.80 20.83 -27.87
C PRO A 260 9.64 20.27 -27.05
N LEU A 261 9.03 21.13 -26.23
CA LEU A 261 8.02 20.64 -25.25
C LEU A 261 6.85 19.92 -25.91
N ASP A 262 6.34 20.45 -27.03
CA ASP A 262 5.22 19.86 -27.76
C ASP A 262 5.53 18.46 -28.32
N HIS A 263 6.78 18.19 -28.74
CA HIS A 263 7.23 16.86 -29.15
C HIS A 263 7.39 15.92 -27.93
N ALA A 264 7.91 16.44 -26.84
CA ALA A 264 8.09 15.69 -25.62
C ALA A 264 6.74 15.29 -24.96
N LEU A 265 5.73 16.17 -25.04
CA LEU A 265 4.37 15.88 -24.58
C LEU A 265 3.71 14.78 -25.43
N ARG A 266 3.92 14.77 -26.75
CA ARG A 266 3.44 13.67 -27.60
C ARG A 266 4.11 12.34 -27.26
N LEU A 267 5.43 12.34 -27.00
CA LEU A 267 6.14 11.14 -26.55
C LEU A 267 5.57 10.62 -25.23
N GLU A 268 5.34 11.50 -24.24
CA GLU A 268 4.72 11.14 -22.97
C GLU A 268 3.34 10.51 -23.17
N ARG A 269 2.49 11.18 -23.94
CA ARG A 269 1.12 10.74 -24.26
C ARG A 269 1.10 9.33 -24.86
N ASP A 270 1.92 9.06 -25.87
CA ASP A 270 1.93 7.78 -26.59
C ASP A 270 2.40 6.65 -25.65
N GLU A 271 3.46 6.86 -24.91
CA GLU A 271 3.98 5.86 -23.95
C GLU A 271 3.05 5.69 -22.74
N PHE A 272 2.39 6.75 -22.27
CA PHE A 272 1.38 6.65 -21.20
C PHE A 272 0.22 5.77 -21.63
N LEU A 273 -0.32 5.96 -22.83
CA LEU A 273 -1.43 5.16 -23.34
C LEU A 273 -1.06 3.67 -23.45
N GLU A 274 0.16 3.36 -23.87
CA GLU A 274 0.66 1.98 -23.91
C GLU A 274 0.74 1.36 -22.51
N VAL A 275 1.28 2.09 -21.52
CA VAL A 275 1.42 1.60 -20.16
C VAL A 275 0.06 1.49 -19.47
N ALA A 276 -0.77 2.53 -19.52
CA ALA A 276 -2.07 2.55 -18.85
C ALA A 276 -3.06 1.51 -19.42
N SER A 277 -2.98 1.22 -20.73
CA SER A 277 -3.80 0.18 -21.37
C SER A 277 -3.28 -1.24 -21.14
N SER A 278 -2.06 -1.40 -20.66
CA SER A 278 -1.44 -2.71 -20.42
C SER A 278 -2.10 -3.47 -19.26
N ALA A 279 -1.87 -4.78 -19.20
CA ALA A 279 -2.31 -5.60 -18.08
C ALA A 279 -1.71 -5.10 -16.75
N GLU A 280 -0.43 -4.68 -16.76
CA GLU A 280 0.27 -4.17 -15.58
C GLU A 280 -0.32 -2.83 -15.08
N GLY A 281 -0.62 -1.89 -15.98
CA GLY A 281 -1.28 -0.63 -15.63
C GLY A 281 -2.66 -0.86 -15.04
N LYS A 282 -3.46 -1.73 -15.68
CA LYS A 282 -4.79 -2.12 -15.17
C LYS A 282 -4.71 -2.81 -13.80
N ALA A 283 -3.72 -3.67 -13.60
CA ALA A 283 -3.47 -4.33 -12.32
C ALA A 283 -3.21 -3.33 -11.20
N GLY A 284 -2.31 -2.37 -11.42
CA GLY A 284 -1.96 -1.35 -10.42
C GLY A 284 -3.13 -0.43 -10.06
N MET A 285 -3.84 0.07 -11.07
CA MET A 285 -5.04 0.90 -10.86
C MET A 285 -6.13 0.12 -10.11
N ARG A 286 -6.41 -1.14 -10.52
CA ARG A 286 -7.36 -2.03 -9.84
C ARG A 286 -6.99 -2.25 -8.38
N PHE A 287 -5.71 -2.55 -8.10
CA PHE A 287 -5.21 -2.75 -6.74
C PHE A 287 -5.46 -1.51 -5.87
N PHE A 288 -5.09 -0.33 -6.34
CA PHE A 288 -5.28 0.92 -5.61
C PHE A 288 -6.77 1.18 -5.31
N PHE A 289 -7.62 1.00 -6.32
CA PHE A 289 -9.06 1.21 -6.16
C PHE A 289 -9.66 0.25 -5.15
N THR A 290 -9.25 -1.02 -5.20
CA THR A 290 -9.68 -2.05 -4.25
C THR A 290 -9.21 -1.72 -2.84
N GLN A 291 -7.95 -1.34 -2.65
CA GLN A 291 -7.42 -0.93 -1.34
C GLN A 291 -8.17 0.28 -0.78
N GLN A 292 -8.53 1.23 -1.64
CA GLN A 292 -9.31 2.39 -1.21
C GLN A 292 -10.75 2.02 -0.84
N SER A 293 -11.39 1.12 -1.60
CA SER A 293 -12.77 0.68 -1.35
C SER A 293 -12.86 -0.18 -0.10
N THR A 294 -11.95 -1.12 0.12
CA THR A 294 -11.91 -1.95 1.34
C THR A 294 -11.61 -1.14 2.60
N GLY A 295 -10.97 0.01 2.46
CA GLY A 295 -10.79 0.99 3.55
C GLY A 295 -12.10 1.66 4.00
N LYS A 296 -13.21 1.47 3.27
CA LYS A 296 -14.56 1.92 3.64
C LYS A 296 -15.37 0.71 4.08
N PRO A 297 -16.09 0.76 5.21
CA PRO A 297 -16.94 -0.36 5.60
C PRO A 297 -18.04 -0.55 4.53
N PRO A 298 -18.42 -1.80 4.19
CA PRO A 298 -19.58 -2.06 3.33
C PRO A 298 -20.83 -1.33 3.85
N GLY A 299 -21.75 -0.96 2.95
CA GLY A 299 -22.90 -0.14 3.30
C GLY A 299 -23.73 -0.65 4.49
N LYS A 300 -23.88 -1.99 4.63
CA LYS A 300 -24.56 -2.61 5.78
C LYS A 300 -23.87 -2.35 7.13
N LEU A 301 -22.57 -2.06 7.14
CA LEU A 301 -21.76 -1.80 8.32
C LEU A 301 -21.53 -0.31 8.58
N ALA A 302 -21.90 0.56 7.63
CA ALA A 302 -21.68 2.00 7.75
C ALA A 302 -22.38 2.58 8.98
N GLY A 303 -21.63 3.32 9.80
CA GLY A 303 -22.15 3.96 11.02
C GLY A 303 -22.43 3.02 12.19
N LYS A 304 -22.13 1.71 12.08
CA LYS A 304 -22.37 0.74 13.16
C LYS A 304 -21.19 0.53 14.10
N ALA A 305 -20.00 1.06 13.78
CA ALA A 305 -18.81 0.85 14.60
C ALA A 305 -18.95 1.47 16.00
N LYS A 306 -18.65 0.67 17.04
CA LYS A 306 -18.47 1.14 18.40
C LYS A 306 -17.21 1.99 18.53
N ASP A 307 -17.22 3.01 19.37
CA ASP A 307 -16.02 3.78 19.71
C ASP A 307 -15.15 2.97 20.69
N ILE A 308 -14.11 2.33 20.15
CA ILE A 308 -13.12 1.59 20.93
C ILE A 308 -12.13 2.60 21.52
N LYS A 309 -11.93 2.55 22.84
CA LYS A 309 -10.97 3.38 23.58
C LYS A 309 -9.86 2.55 24.20
N LYS A 310 -10.22 1.39 24.75
CA LYS A 310 -9.32 0.52 25.50
C LYS A 310 -9.18 -0.84 24.83
N VAL A 311 -7.94 -1.21 24.51
CA VAL A 311 -7.59 -2.45 23.81
C VAL A 311 -6.77 -3.35 24.73
N GLY A 312 -7.28 -4.54 25.01
CA GLY A 312 -6.55 -5.61 25.67
C GLY A 312 -5.81 -6.47 24.65
N VAL A 313 -4.55 -6.76 24.89
CA VAL A 313 -3.78 -7.70 24.06
C VAL A 313 -3.27 -8.83 24.95
N ASP A 314 -3.78 -10.02 24.72
CA ASP A 314 -3.34 -11.21 25.44
C ASP A 314 -2.20 -11.92 24.70
N GLY A 315 -1.20 -12.42 25.45
CA GLY A 315 0.05 -12.91 24.85
C GLY A 315 0.99 -11.79 24.39
N ALA A 316 0.93 -10.61 25.05
CA ALA A 316 1.72 -9.44 24.70
C ALA A 316 3.25 -9.61 24.89
N ASP A 317 3.69 -10.66 25.60
CA ASP A 317 5.09 -11.08 25.66
C ASP A 317 5.56 -11.82 24.40
N GLY A 318 4.63 -12.35 23.60
CA GLY A 318 4.90 -12.97 22.31
C GLY A 318 5.22 -11.95 21.20
N TYR A 319 5.75 -12.46 20.09
CA TYR A 319 6.13 -11.61 18.96
C TYR A 319 4.93 -10.86 18.36
N MET A 320 3.83 -11.59 18.03
CA MET A 320 2.64 -11.00 17.44
C MET A 320 1.87 -10.12 18.43
N GLY A 321 1.66 -10.60 19.67
CA GLY A 321 0.97 -9.82 20.69
C GLY A 321 1.67 -8.48 20.99
N ASN A 322 3.01 -8.48 21.06
CA ASN A 322 3.77 -7.24 21.25
C ASN A 322 3.65 -6.30 20.05
N ALA A 323 3.61 -6.82 18.82
CA ALA A 323 3.42 -6.02 17.62
C ALA A 323 2.01 -5.39 17.56
N ILE A 324 0.96 -6.14 17.94
CA ILE A 324 -0.42 -5.65 18.00
C ILE A 324 -0.55 -4.56 19.08
N ALA A 325 0.03 -4.78 20.27
CA ALA A 325 0.08 -3.79 21.34
C ALA A 325 0.78 -2.49 20.89
N TYR A 326 1.91 -2.60 20.18
CA TYR A 326 2.61 -1.47 19.59
C TYR A 326 1.73 -0.68 18.60
N LEU A 327 1.04 -1.37 17.69
CA LEU A 327 0.16 -0.73 16.71
C LEU A 327 -1.02 -0.02 17.38
N ALA A 328 -1.62 -0.63 18.39
CA ALA A 328 -2.71 -0.02 19.16
C ALA A 328 -2.22 1.22 19.92
N LEU A 329 -1.04 1.16 20.52
CA LEU A 329 -0.42 2.29 21.23
C LEU A 329 -0.12 3.47 20.27
N GLU A 330 0.44 3.18 19.08
CA GLU A 330 0.69 4.21 18.06
C GLU A 330 -0.59 4.86 17.53
N ALA A 331 -1.69 4.12 17.50
CA ALA A 331 -3.01 4.62 17.11
C ALA A 331 -3.72 5.42 18.22
N GLY A 332 -3.11 5.54 19.40
CA GLY A 332 -3.61 6.34 20.52
C GLY A 332 -4.71 5.65 21.34
N TYR A 333 -4.72 4.31 21.38
CA TYR A 333 -5.58 3.55 22.29
C TYR A 333 -4.96 3.44 23.67
N GLU A 334 -5.78 3.33 24.70
CA GLU A 334 -5.37 2.78 26.00
C GLU A 334 -5.09 1.28 25.84
N VAL A 335 -3.90 0.82 26.23
CA VAL A 335 -3.47 -0.56 25.99
C VAL A 335 -3.25 -1.31 27.29
N VAL A 336 -3.92 -2.45 27.43
CA VAL A 336 -3.67 -3.45 28.47
C VAL A 336 -2.94 -4.63 27.85
N ALA A 337 -1.66 -4.77 28.18
CA ALA A 337 -0.80 -5.87 27.73
C ALA A 337 -0.88 -7.01 28.74
N HIS A 338 -1.69 -8.02 28.48
CA HIS A 338 -1.84 -9.18 29.36
C HIS A 338 -0.78 -10.25 29.04
N VAL A 339 -0.12 -10.73 30.11
CA VAL A 339 0.92 -11.77 30.04
C VAL A 339 0.59 -12.84 31.06
N PRO A 340 0.27 -14.08 30.62
CA PRO A 340 -0.17 -15.13 31.56
C PRO A 340 0.91 -15.61 32.53
N ILE A 341 2.19 -15.28 32.27
CA ILE A 341 3.34 -15.74 33.06
C ILE A 341 4.13 -14.51 33.54
N GLU A 342 4.08 -14.27 34.86
CA GLU A 342 4.68 -13.10 35.54
C GLU A 342 6.13 -12.78 35.11
N ARG A 343 6.97 -13.81 35.00
CA ARG A 343 8.39 -13.63 34.64
C ARG A 343 8.62 -12.97 33.28
N PHE A 344 7.61 -12.97 32.41
CA PHE A 344 7.71 -12.35 31.08
C PHE A 344 7.14 -10.94 31.02
N ALA A 345 6.48 -10.46 32.09
CA ALA A 345 5.84 -9.15 32.12
C ALA A 345 6.82 -8.00 31.80
N ALA A 346 8.02 -8.02 32.38
CA ALA A 346 9.03 -7.00 32.13
C ALA A 346 9.49 -6.95 30.65
N SER A 347 9.47 -8.09 29.95
CA SER A 347 9.91 -8.17 28.55
C SER A 347 8.98 -7.41 27.58
N VAL A 348 7.73 -7.15 27.96
CA VAL A 348 6.75 -6.44 27.11
C VAL A 348 7.24 -5.02 26.80
N THR A 349 7.56 -4.26 27.86
CA THR A 349 8.00 -2.86 27.71
C THR A 349 9.34 -2.75 27.00
N ASP A 350 10.27 -3.69 27.25
CA ASP A 350 11.57 -3.72 26.59
C ASP A 350 11.44 -3.97 25.09
N LYS A 351 10.57 -4.89 24.68
CA LYS A 351 10.25 -5.15 23.29
C LYS A 351 9.56 -3.95 22.62
N LEU A 352 8.66 -3.26 23.33
CA LEU A 352 8.04 -2.03 22.83
C LEU A 352 9.09 -0.95 22.60
N ARG A 353 10.01 -0.69 23.54
CA ARG A 353 11.13 0.26 23.37
C ARG A 353 11.97 -0.07 22.15
N ALA A 354 12.31 -1.36 21.97
CA ALA A 354 13.13 -1.80 20.84
C ALA A 354 12.47 -1.48 19.47
N LYS A 355 11.14 -1.50 19.36
CA LYS A 355 10.43 -1.14 18.12
C LYS A 355 10.60 0.35 17.76
N TYR A 356 10.82 1.23 18.73
CA TYR A 356 11.07 2.65 18.49
C TYR A 356 12.53 2.99 18.16
N ALA A 357 13.49 2.08 18.40
CA ALA A 357 14.93 2.34 18.26
C ALA A 357 15.31 2.97 16.91
N ARG A 358 14.73 2.47 15.80
CA ARG A 358 14.95 3.03 14.46
C ARG A 358 14.40 4.45 14.28
N SER A 359 13.28 4.78 14.94
CA SER A 359 12.67 6.10 14.85
C SER A 359 13.46 7.11 15.69
N VAL A 360 13.96 6.69 16.85
CA VAL A 360 14.88 7.48 17.70
C VAL A 360 16.19 7.75 16.95
N SER A 361 16.83 6.72 16.36
CA SER A 361 18.10 6.89 15.63
C SER A 361 17.99 7.82 14.42
N LYS A 362 16.77 8.02 13.88
CA LYS A 362 16.46 8.95 12.79
C LYS A 362 15.97 10.31 13.27
N GLY A 363 15.93 10.57 14.57
CA GLY A 363 15.44 11.82 15.15
C GLY A 363 13.96 12.11 14.91
N ARG A 364 13.15 11.06 14.65
CA ARG A 364 11.70 11.20 14.40
C ARG A 364 10.89 11.26 15.69
N ILE A 365 11.40 10.69 16.74
CA ILE A 365 10.85 10.68 18.11
C ILE A 365 12.02 10.72 19.10
N SER A 366 11.87 11.41 20.19
CA SER A 366 12.87 11.44 21.28
C SER A 366 12.74 10.23 22.21
N GLU A 367 13.81 9.89 22.92
CA GLU A 367 13.77 8.84 23.93
C GLU A 367 12.74 9.15 25.03
N GLN A 368 12.60 10.43 25.43
CA GLN A 368 11.61 10.85 26.42
C GLN A 368 10.17 10.62 25.96
N GLU A 369 9.87 10.87 24.69
CA GLU A 369 8.55 10.57 24.12
C GLU A 369 8.27 9.06 24.06
N VAL A 370 9.29 8.24 23.78
CA VAL A 370 9.19 6.78 23.83
C VAL A 370 8.85 6.31 25.24
N GLU A 371 9.58 6.79 26.26
CA GLU A 371 9.29 6.43 27.65
C GLU A 371 7.89 6.85 28.08
N THR A 372 7.43 8.03 27.66
CA THR A 372 6.06 8.50 27.93
C THR A 372 5.01 7.57 27.30
N LYS A 373 5.21 7.16 26.05
CA LYS A 373 4.31 6.20 25.36
C LYS A 373 4.30 4.85 26.06
N VAL A 374 5.47 4.28 26.33
CA VAL A 374 5.61 2.94 26.96
C VAL A 374 5.06 2.94 28.38
N ALA A 375 5.22 4.01 29.15
CA ALA A 375 4.63 4.15 30.48
C ALA A 375 3.09 4.19 30.47
N GLY A 376 2.47 4.54 29.32
CA GLY A 376 1.02 4.50 29.13
C GLY A 376 0.45 3.08 28.93
N VAL A 377 1.29 2.06 28.80
CA VAL A 377 0.86 0.67 28.64
C VAL A 377 0.69 0.01 30.01
N THR A 378 -0.50 -0.50 30.29
CA THR A 378 -0.75 -1.30 31.50
C THR A 378 -0.32 -2.73 31.27
N VAL A 379 0.77 -3.17 31.87
CA VAL A 379 1.18 -4.60 31.84
C VAL A 379 0.51 -5.33 33.00
N ALA A 380 -0.19 -6.41 32.70
CA ALA A 380 -0.99 -7.16 33.69
C ALA A 380 -0.85 -8.68 33.52
N THR A 381 -0.94 -9.41 34.65
CA THR A 381 -0.86 -10.88 34.67
C THR A 381 -2.16 -11.54 35.08
N LYS A 382 -3.12 -10.76 35.58
CA LYS A 382 -4.45 -11.25 35.92
C LYS A 382 -5.39 -11.11 34.74
N LEU A 383 -6.09 -12.19 34.39
CA LEU A 383 -7.06 -12.19 33.30
C LEU A 383 -8.14 -11.11 33.48
N SER A 384 -8.54 -10.84 34.73
CA SER A 384 -9.53 -9.80 35.04
C SER A 384 -9.14 -8.38 34.59
N SER A 385 -7.88 -8.13 34.31
CA SER A 385 -7.44 -6.84 33.74
C SER A 385 -7.93 -6.59 32.31
N LEU A 386 -8.42 -7.64 31.63
CA LEU A 386 -9.01 -7.54 30.30
C LEU A 386 -10.51 -7.26 30.34
N PHE A 387 -11.18 -7.39 31.50
CA PHE A 387 -12.64 -7.36 31.60
C PHE A 387 -13.26 -5.95 31.42
N ASP A 388 -12.47 -4.90 31.44
CA ASP A 388 -12.89 -3.54 31.16
C ASP A 388 -12.41 -3.00 29.79
N CYS A 389 -11.89 -3.89 28.94
CA CYS A 389 -11.49 -3.53 27.59
C CYS A 389 -12.67 -3.54 26.62
N ASP A 390 -12.70 -2.61 25.68
CA ASP A 390 -13.69 -2.56 24.60
C ASP A 390 -13.44 -3.61 23.53
N LEU A 391 -12.15 -3.91 23.28
CA LEU A 391 -11.66 -4.93 22.35
C LEU A 391 -10.55 -5.73 23.03
N VAL A 392 -10.63 -7.04 22.98
CA VAL A 392 -9.54 -7.93 23.40
C VAL A 392 -9.05 -8.70 22.18
N VAL A 393 -7.73 -8.65 21.91
CA VAL A 393 -7.06 -9.42 20.85
C VAL A 393 -6.16 -10.47 21.49
N GLU A 394 -6.44 -11.75 21.24
CA GLU A 394 -5.64 -12.88 21.71
C GLU A 394 -4.57 -13.23 20.66
N ALA A 395 -3.32 -13.38 21.13
CA ALA A 395 -2.16 -13.76 20.32
C ALA A 395 -1.25 -14.78 21.06
N ARG A 396 -1.84 -15.78 21.69
CA ARG A 396 -1.16 -16.91 22.35
C ARG A 396 -0.60 -17.91 21.34
N ALA A 397 0.09 -18.92 21.86
CA ALA A 397 0.52 -20.08 21.08
C ALA A 397 -0.66 -20.73 20.33
N GLU A 398 -0.38 -21.24 19.13
CA GLU A 398 -1.38 -21.87 18.27
C GLU A 398 -1.69 -23.30 18.75
N ASP A 399 -2.35 -23.36 19.91
CA ASP A 399 -2.78 -24.58 20.56
C ASP A 399 -4.26 -24.50 20.94
N ARG A 400 -5.04 -25.46 20.46
CA ARG A 400 -6.50 -25.50 20.63
C ARG A 400 -6.90 -25.55 22.10
N GLN A 401 -6.23 -26.34 22.90
CA GLN A 401 -6.58 -26.51 24.31
C GLN A 401 -6.31 -25.23 25.10
N ILE A 402 -5.14 -24.62 24.87
CA ILE A 402 -4.76 -23.35 25.51
C ILE A 402 -5.76 -22.24 25.15
N LYS A 403 -6.13 -22.14 23.88
CA LYS A 403 -7.08 -21.10 23.41
C LYS A 403 -8.50 -21.36 23.93
N SER A 404 -8.98 -22.61 23.89
CA SER A 404 -10.31 -22.97 24.39
C SER A 404 -10.46 -22.66 25.89
N GLU A 405 -9.46 -23.01 26.70
CA GLU A 405 -9.47 -22.71 28.13
C GLU A 405 -9.45 -21.18 28.37
N PHE A 406 -8.61 -20.46 27.67
CA PHE A 406 -8.54 -19.00 27.77
C PHE A 406 -9.89 -18.34 27.44
N TYR A 407 -10.53 -18.72 26.33
CA TYR A 407 -11.80 -18.12 25.93
C TYR A 407 -12.95 -18.42 26.88
N ARG A 408 -13.02 -19.64 27.43
CA ARG A 408 -14.00 -19.97 28.49
C ARG A 408 -13.79 -19.12 29.74
N GLN A 409 -12.55 -18.93 30.16
CA GLN A 409 -12.24 -18.09 31.33
C GLN A 409 -12.54 -16.60 31.02
N LEU A 410 -12.18 -16.09 29.83
CA LEU A 410 -12.43 -14.73 29.42
C LEU A 410 -13.94 -14.44 29.36
N GLY A 411 -14.73 -15.38 28.81
CA GLY A 411 -16.19 -15.22 28.68
C GLY A 411 -16.90 -15.04 30.01
N SER A 412 -16.34 -15.56 31.11
CA SER A 412 -16.95 -15.41 32.44
C SER A 412 -16.95 -14.00 33.00
N GLY A 413 -16.13 -13.08 32.45
CA GLY A 413 -15.96 -11.72 32.98
C GLY A 413 -16.11 -10.60 31.98
N MET A 414 -16.16 -10.89 30.67
CA MET A 414 -16.28 -9.85 29.65
C MET A 414 -17.67 -9.20 29.63
N PRO A 415 -17.75 -7.86 29.44
CA PRO A 415 -19.00 -7.18 29.14
C PRO A 415 -19.64 -7.74 27.86
N LYS A 416 -20.99 -7.71 27.81
CA LYS A 416 -21.73 -8.24 26.65
C LYS A 416 -21.51 -7.45 25.35
N ASP A 417 -21.12 -6.21 25.46
CA ASP A 417 -20.87 -5.31 24.34
C ASP A 417 -19.37 -5.24 23.94
N ALA A 418 -18.50 -5.91 24.69
CA ALA A 418 -17.09 -6.00 24.35
C ALA A 418 -16.86 -6.90 23.12
N ILE A 419 -15.86 -6.57 22.32
CA ILE A 419 -15.45 -7.34 21.16
C ILE A 419 -14.25 -8.21 21.53
N VAL A 420 -14.32 -9.48 21.16
CA VAL A 420 -13.20 -10.41 21.36
C VAL A 420 -12.70 -10.90 20.02
N ALA A 421 -11.39 -10.89 19.86
CA ALA A 421 -10.75 -11.30 18.61
C ALA A 421 -9.62 -12.29 18.84
N SER A 422 -9.45 -13.23 17.93
CA SER A 422 -8.27 -14.11 17.87
C SER A 422 -7.35 -13.74 16.73
N ASN A 423 -6.04 -13.79 16.97
CA ASN A 423 -5.04 -13.71 15.89
C ASN A 423 -4.68 -15.09 15.32
N SER A 424 -5.41 -16.15 15.69
CA SER A 424 -5.16 -17.49 15.17
C SER A 424 -5.14 -17.52 13.65
N SER A 425 -4.21 -18.26 13.07
CA SER A 425 -4.07 -18.47 11.63
C SER A 425 -4.81 -19.70 11.10
N SER A 426 -5.32 -20.57 12.00
CA SER A 426 -5.90 -21.86 11.62
C SER A 426 -7.25 -22.15 12.27
N MET A 427 -7.58 -21.45 13.37
CA MET A 427 -8.82 -21.65 14.14
C MET A 427 -9.76 -20.46 13.94
N GLY A 428 -10.89 -20.71 13.26
CA GLY A 428 -11.87 -19.69 12.91
C GLY A 428 -12.79 -19.24 14.04
N PRO A 429 -13.52 -18.14 13.85
CA PRO A 429 -14.40 -17.54 14.85
C PRO A 429 -15.58 -18.45 15.23
N ALA A 430 -16.06 -19.32 14.37
CA ALA A 430 -17.11 -20.29 14.71
C ALA A 430 -16.69 -21.20 15.87
N MET A 431 -15.46 -21.73 15.81
CA MET A 431 -14.94 -22.63 16.84
C MET A 431 -14.56 -21.87 18.12
N LEU A 432 -13.76 -20.82 18.01
CA LEU A 432 -13.24 -20.08 19.17
C LEU A 432 -14.34 -19.24 19.84
N GLY A 433 -15.27 -18.68 19.07
CA GLY A 433 -16.43 -17.96 19.57
C GLY A 433 -17.41 -18.84 20.32
N ALA A 434 -17.54 -20.12 19.94
CA ALA A 434 -18.31 -21.13 20.73
C ALA A 434 -17.67 -21.38 22.08
N GLU A 435 -16.35 -21.47 22.19
CA GLU A 435 -15.64 -21.60 23.45
C GLU A 435 -15.80 -20.38 24.37
N PHE A 436 -15.76 -19.19 23.77
CA PHE A 436 -16.03 -17.93 24.47
C PHE A 436 -17.47 -17.88 25.00
N ALA A 437 -18.46 -18.30 24.20
CA ALA A 437 -19.86 -18.39 24.59
C ALA A 437 -20.09 -19.41 25.67
N ALA A 438 -19.41 -20.57 25.61
CA ALA A 438 -19.47 -21.61 26.68
C ALA A 438 -18.96 -21.10 28.04
N GLY A 439 -18.11 -20.08 28.04
CA GLY A 439 -17.67 -19.35 29.23
C GLY A 439 -18.65 -18.29 29.74
N GLY A 440 -19.73 -18.02 29.02
CA GLY A 440 -20.74 -16.98 29.36
C GLY A 440 -20.57 -15.66 28.57
N GLY A 441 -19.61 -15.59 27.65
CA GLY A 441 -19.41 -14.46 26.77
C GLY A 441 -20.48 -14.40 25.66
N GLN A 442 -20.50 -13.26 24.94
CA GLN A 442 -21.42 -13.07 23.82
C GLN A 442 -20.72 -13.55 22.51
N GLY A 443 -21.05 -14.77 22.05
CA GLY A 443 -20.42 -15.37 20.86
C GLY A 443 -20.55 -14.54 19.58
N SER A 444 -21.66 -13.82 19.39
CA SER A 444 -21.86 -12.92 18.25
C SER A 444 -20.92 -11.70 18.25
N ARG A 445 -20.17 -11.48 19.32
CA ARG A 445 -19.16 -10.41 19.44
C ARG A 445 -17.75 -10.90 19.15
N PHE A 446 -17.60 -12.13 18.64
CA PHE A 446 -16.33 -12.76 18.36
C PHE A 446 -15.97 -12.66 16.86
N VAL A 447 -14.72 -12.28 16.58
CA VAL A 447 -14.14 -12.24 15.22
C VAL A 447 -12.71 -12.80 15.24
N ASN A 448 -12.13 -13.14 14.09
CA ASN A 448 -10.68 -13.21 13.99
C ASN A 448 -10.12 -11.89 13.42
N LEU A 449 -8.98 -11.48 13.97
CA LEU A 449 -8.12 -10.43 13.43
C LEU A 449 -6.78 -11.06 13.08
N HIS A 450 -6.69 -11.64 11.89
CA HIS A 450 -5.50 -12.35 11.45
C HIS A 450 -4.48 -11.38 10.84
N PHE A 451 -3.43 -11.09 11.60
CA PHE A 451 -2.30 -10.26 11.20
C PHE A 451 -1.22 -11.10 10.54
N PHE A 452 -0.48 -10.49 9.64
CA PHE A 452 0.69 -11.09 8.99
C PHE A 452 2.00 -10.58 9.59
N SER A 453 2.95 -11.49 9.79
CA SER A 453 4.26 -11.19 10.40
C SER A 453 5.25 -10.59 9.39
N PRO A 454 6.02 -9.57 9.81
CA PRO A 454 5.98 -8.80 11.05
C PRO A 454 4.88 -7.72 11.02
N ALA A 455 3.95 -7.78 11.98
CA ALA A 455 2.74 -6.94 11.94
C ALA A 455 3.03 -5.43 12.02
N GLU A 456 4.08 -5.01 12.72
CA GLU A 456 4.50 -3.60 12.80
C GLU A 456 5.20 -3.09 11.53
N ASN A 457 5.58 -3.95 10.61
CA ASN A 457 6.19 -3.53 9.35
C ASN A 457 5.16 -2.79 8.50
N PRO A 458 5.45 -1.56 8.04
CA PRO A 458 4.54 -0.82 7.17
C PRO A 458 4.21 -1.51 5.84
N ARG A 459 5.02 -2.50 5.41
CA ARG A 459 4.76 -3.27 4.19
C ARG A 459 3.75 -4.40 4.40
N MET A 460 3.62 -4.91 5.63
CA MET A 460 2.63 -5.93 5.99
C MET A 460 1.31 -5.25 6.36
N GLN A 461 0.56 -4.82 5.35
CA GLN A 461 -0.61 -3.96 5.55
C GLN A 461 -1.90 -4.73 5.80
N LEU A 462 -1.99 -5.99 5.38
CA LEU A 462 -3.22 -6.76 5.44
C LEU A 462 -3.55 -7.19 6.88
N VAL A 463 -4.85 -7.10 7.21
CA VAL A 463 -5.47 -7.83 8.32
C VAL A 463 -6.75 -8.47 7.80
N GLU A 464 -6.82 -9.79 7.83
CA GLU A 464 -8.03 -10.54 7.55
C GLU A 464 -8.96 -10.48 8.77
N ILE A 465 -10.17 -9.94 8.56
CA ILE A 465 -11.24 -9.89 9.55
C ILE A 465 -12.20 -11.02 9.22
N VAL A 466 -12.16 -12.11 9.98
CA VAL A 466 -13.01 -13.28 9.71
C VAL A 466 -14.20 -13.29 10.65
N SER A 467 -15.39 -13.45 10.09
CA SER A 467 -16.66 -13.46 10.80
C SER A 467 -17.54 -14.62 10.35
N THR A 468 -18.59 -14.94 11.12
CA THR A 468 -19.63 -15.90 10.78
C THR A 468 -20.94 -15.18 10.47
N ASP A 469 -21.96 -15.91 10.00
CA ASP A 469 -23.31 -15.38 9.81
C ASP A 469 -23.94 -14.90 11.13
N ASP A 470 -23.52 -15.47 12.26
CA ASP A 470 -24.02 -15.12 13.59
C ASP A 470 -23.26 -13.93 14.22
N THR A 471 -22.20 -13.43 13.56
CA THR A 471 -21.43 -12.30 14.10
C THR A 471 -22.19 -10.98 13.92
N ASP A 472 -22.32 -10.21 14.98
CA ASP A 472 -22.99 -8.91 14.98
C ASP A 472 -22.30 -7.93 14.00
N ASP A 473 -23.08 -7.25 13.17
CA ASP A 473 -22.58 -6.20 12.27
C ASP A 473 -21.76 -5.12 13.00
N GLU A 474 -22.14 -4.78 14.25
CA GLU A 474 -21.40 -3.81 15.05
C GLU A 474 -20.01 -4.33 15.41
N ALA A 475 -19.86 -5.63 15.72
CA ALA A 475 -18.56 -6.23 16.01
C ALA A 475 -17.66 -6.20 14.77
N VAL A 476 -18.19 -6.58 13.60
CA VAL A 476 -17.46 -6.53 12.32
C VAL A 476 -17.09 -5.09 11.95
N ALA A 477 -18.02 -4.14 12.07
CA ALA A 477 -17.78 -2.74 11.78
C ALA A 477 -16.71 -2.12 12.69
N SER A 478 -16.73 -2.48 13.99
CA SER A 478 -15.77 -1.98 14.97
C SER A 478 -14.38 -2.59 14.75
N ALA A 479 -14.30 -3.89 14.42
CA ALA A 479 -13.05 -4.54 14.02
C ALA A 479 -12.46 -3.89 12.76
N HIS A 480 -13.29 -3.59 11.75
CA HIS A 480 -12.87 -2.87 10.54
C HIS A 480 -12.33 -1.46 10.88
N ALA A 481 -13.03 -0.70 11.71
CA ALA A 481 -12.61 0.64 12.13
C ALA A 481 -11.29 0.60 12.93
N PHE A 482 -11.13 -0.40 13.82
CA PHE A 482 -9.89 -0.64 14.56
C PHE A 482 -8.71 -0.90 13.61
N VAL A 483 -8.86 -1.87 12.70
CA VAL A 483 -7.82 -2.23 11.72
C VAL A 483 -7.39 -1.02 10.90
N LYS A 484 -8.36 -0.22 10.45
CA LYS A 484 -8.07 1.01 9.70
C LYS A 484 -7.33 2.05 10.55
N ARG A 485 -7.76 2.26 11.80
CA ARG A 485 -7.16 3.24 12.71
C ARG A 485 -5.72 2.91 13.08
N ILE A 486 -5.36 1.63 13.18
CA ILE A 486 -3.97 1.18 13.38
C ILE A 486 -3.12 1.22 12.09
N GLY A 487 -3.64 1.80 11.00
CA GLY A 487 -2.92 1.99 9.74
C GLY A 487 -2.81 0.75 8.86
N LYS A 488 -3.70 -0.23 9.03
CA LYS A 488 -3.75 -1.46 8.25
C LYS A 488 -4.91 -1.45 7.24
N THR A 489 -4.85 -2.37 6.27
CA THR A 489 -5.89 -2.59 5.27
C THR A 489 -6.80 -3.73 5.75
N PRO A 490 -8.06 -3.45 6.08
CA PRO A 490 -9.00 -4.50 6.49
C PRO A 490 -9.50 -5.28 5.28
N LEU A 491 -9.57 -6.60 5.40
CA LEU A 491 -10.25 -7.47 4.46
C LEU A 491 -11.28 -8.31 5.20
N LEU A 492 -12.53 -8.20 4.80
CA LEU A 492 -13.62 -8.99 5.38
C LEU A 492 -13.65 -10.37 4.73
N LEU A 493 -13.62 -11.41 5.56
CA LEU A 493 -13.74 -12.81 5.15
C LEU A 493 -14.88 -13.50 5.92
N HIS A 494 -15.50 -14.47 5.27
CA HIS A 494 -16.41 -15.39 5.93
C HIS A 494 -15.63 -16.61 6.47
N ASP A 495 -16.02 -17.13 7.64
CA ASP A 495 -15.41 -18.36 8.19
C ASP A 495 -15.77 -19.59 7.34
N GLY A 496 -14.89 -20.55 7.28
CA GLY A 496 -15.13 -21.80 6.53
C GLY A 496 -13.90 -22.32 5.78
N SER A 497 -12.73 -21.72 5.97
CA SER A 497 -11.46 -22.21 5.42
C SER A 497 -10.37 -22.22 6.47
N VAL A 498 -9.66 -23.33 6.60
CA VAL A 498 -8.44 -23.41 7.40
C VAL A 498 -7.34 -22.59 6.71
N GLY A 499 -6.71 -21.67 7.47
CA GLY A 499 -5.75 -20.71 6.90
C GLY A 499 -6.41 -19.52 6.20
N PHE A 500 -7.73 -19.39 6.31
CA PHE A 500 -8.57 -18.33 5.73
C PHE A 500 -8.36 -18.20 4.22
N LEU A 501 -7.86 -17.06 3.72
CA LEU A 501 -7.63 -16.87 2.30
C LEU A 501 -6.14 -17.00 1.95
N VAL A 502 -5.29 -16.16 2.57
CA VAL A 502 -3.88 -16.06 2.15
C VAL A 502 -3.09 -17.30 2.53
N ASN A 503 -3.24 -17.82 3.77
CA ASN A 503 -2.50 -18.99 4.21
C ASN A 503 -2.98 -20.29 3.52
N ALA A 504 -4.26 -20.38 3.15
CA ALA A 504 -4.76 -21.51 2.37
C ALA A 504 -4.13 -21.53 0.96
N GLY A 505 -4.06 -20.37 0.29
CA GLY A 505 -3.36 -20.24 -0.99
C GLY A 505 -1.85 -20.49 -0.87
N LEU A 506 -1.24 -19.99 0.22
CA LEU A 506 0.19 -20.19 0.49
C LEU A 506 0.54 -21.67 0.66
N ALA A 507 -0.32 -22.45 1.31
CA ALA A 507 -0.14 -23.90 1.43
C ALA A 507 -0.17 -24.62 0.08
N ALA A 508 -1.09 -24.25 -0.82
CA ALA A 508 -1.15 -24.79 -2.17
C ALA A 508 0.13 -24.45 -2.98
N TYR A 509 0.61 -23.23 -2.83
CA TYR A 509 1.86 -22.77 -3.44
C TYR A 509 3.09 -23.54 -2.95
N PHE A 510 3.23 -23.75 -1.64
CA PHE A 510 4.31 -24.55 -1.06
C PHE A 510 4.24 -26.03 -1.48
N GLY A 511 3.06 -26.64 -1.52
CA GLY A 511 2.87 -27.99 -1.97
C GLY A 511 3.32 -28.20 -3.44
N ALA A 512 3.03 -27.23 -4.30
CA ALA A 512 3.49 -27.24 -5.69
C ALA A 512 5.02 -27.13 -5.82
N ALA A 513 5.64 -26.27 -5.03
CA ALA A 513 7.10 -26.12 -5.00
C ALA A 513 7.78 -27.41 -4.51
N GLU A 514 7.22 -28.03 -3.48
CA GLU A 514 7.72 -29.33 -2.98
C GLU A 514 7.57 -30.43 -4.03
N THR A 515 6.47 -30.46 -4.79
CA THR A 515 6.27 -31.41 -5.90
C THR A 515 7.33 -31.24 -6.96
N LEU A 516 7.64 -30.01 -7.39
CA LEU A 516 8.72 -29.70 -8.34
C LEU A 516 10.08 -30.17 -7.81
N TYR A 517 10.35 -29.98 -6.53
CA TYR A 517 11.58 -30.46 -5.91
C TYR A 517 11.68 -32.00 -5.96
N ARG A 518 10.59 -32.72 -5.64
CA ARG A 518 10.54 -34.20 -5.70
C ARG A 518 10.71 -34.72 -7.12
N GLU A 519 10.28 -33.99 -8.14
CA GLU A 519 10.44 -34.33 -9.55
C GLU A 519 11.87 -34.11 -10.08
N GLY A 520 12.71 -33.37 -9.35
CA GLY A 520 14.12 -33.21 -9.67
C GLY A 520 14.62 -31.78 -9.77
N THR A 521 13.71 -30.75 -9.71
CA THR A 521 14.13 -29.35 -9.75
C THR A 521 14.80 -28.96 -8.44
N PRO A 522 16.00 -28.32 -8.46
CA PRO A 522 16.67 -27.85 -7.24
C PRO A 522 15.88 -26.74 -6.53
N VAL A 523 15.94 -26.68 -5.20
CA VAL A 523 15.25 -25.63 -4.40
C VAL A 523 15.70 -24.24 -4.80
N GLU A 524 17.00 -24.05 -5.07
CA GLU A 524 17.56 -22.77 -5.51
C GLU A 524 17.00 -22.31 -6.85
N ALA A 525 16.76 -23.23 -7.78
CA ALA A 525 16.18 -22.91 -9.09
C ALA A 525 14.70 -22.50 -8.94
N ILE A 526 13.95 -23.18 -8.05
CA ILE A 526 12.56 -22.86 -7.77
C ILE A 526 12.47 -21.47 -7.11
N ASP A 527 13.27 -21.22 -6.07
CA ASP A 527 13.30 -19.95 -5.38
C ASP A 527 13.74 -18.79 -6.31
N ALA A 528 14.78 -19.02 -7.12
CA ALA A 528 15.28 -18.02 -8.06
C ALA A 528 14.25 -17.62 -9.12
N ALA A 529 13.54 -18.60 -9.72
CA ALA A 529 12.53 -18.33 -10.73
C ALA A 529 11.37 -17.49 -10.19
N LEU A 530 10.87 -17.83 -9.01
CA LEU A 530 9.74 -17.15 -8.38
C LEU A 530 10.14 -15.78 -7.81
N ARG A 531 11.35 -15.64 -7.29
CA ARG A 531 11.90 -14.36 -6.84
C ARG A 531 12.13 -13.38 -7.99
N ALA A 532 12.55 -13.85 -9.14
CA ALA A 532 12.77 -12.99 -10.31
C ALA A 532 11.48 -12.38 -10.86
N SER A 533 10.33 -13.07 -10.73
CA SER A 533 9.10 -12.70 -11.42
C SER A 533 7.92 -12.33 -10.53
N VAL A 534 7.70 -13.01 -9.39
CA VAL A 534 6.42 -12.90 -8.67
C VAL A 534 6.57 -12.43 -7.22
N PHE A 535 7.51 -12.99 -6.46
CA PHE A 535 7.60 -12.78 -5.02
C PHE A 535 8.93 -12.17 -4.59
N PRO A 536 9.01 -11.51 -3.43
CA PRO A 536 10.29 -11.01 -2.89
C PRO A 536 11.25 -12.12 -2.48
N MET A 537 10.71 -13.32 -2.21
CA MET A 537 11.45 -14.53 -1.80
C MET A 537 10.81 -15.74 -2.46
N GLY A 538 11.61 -16.78 -2.73
CA GLY A 538 11.06 -18.05 -3.17
C GLY A 538 10.38 -18.82 -2.03
N PRO A 539 9.67 -19.93 -2.33
CA PRO A 539 8.88 -20.65 -1.31
C PRO A 539 9.74 -21.26 -0.20
N PHE A 540 10.89 -21.82 -0.51
CA PHE A 540 11.75 -22.43 0.51
C PHE A 540 12.46 -21.38 1.37
N GLU A 541 12.89 -20.26 0.77
CA GLU A 541 13.38 -19.08 1.51
C GLU A 541 12.32 -18.51 2.44
N LEU A 542 11.08 -18.38 1.94
CA LEU A 542 9.96 -17.86 2.73
C LEU A 542 9.61 -18.77 3.92
N GLY A 543 9.59 -20.08 3.70
CA GLY A 543 9.39 -21.07 4.75
C GLY A 543 10.44 -20.96 5.86
N ASP A 544 11.70 -20.89 5.49
CA ASP A 544 12.82 -20.72 6.42
C ASP A 544 12.77 -19.40 7.18
N GLN A 545 12.35 -18.31 6.52
CA GLN A 545 12.21 -16.99 7.13
C GLN A 545 11.04 -16.93 8.13
N ALA A 546 9.91 -17.55 7.78
CA ALA A 546 8.72 -17.60 8.64
C ALA A 546 8.91 -18.54 9.85
N GLY A 547 9.69 -19.58 9.66
CA GLY A 547 9.93 -20.64 10.60
C GLY A 547 9.15 -21.92 10.28
N LEU A 548 9.88 -23.02 10.07
CA LEU A 548 9.31 -24.28 9.59
C LEU A 548 8.41 -24.98 10.64
N ASP A 549 8.52 -24.64 11.91
CA ASP A 549 7.54 -25.06 12.94
C ASP A 549 6.18 -24.38 12.76
N ILE A 550 6.17 -23.08 12.39
CA ILE A 550 4.94 -22.34 12.10
C ILE A 550 4.30 -22.88 10.82
N ALA A 551 5.11 -23.05 9.76
CA ALA A 551 4.64 -23.65 8.50
C ALA A 551 4.09 -25.07 8.71
N ALA A 552 4.76 -25.91 9.52
CA ALA A 552 4.27 -27.25 9.86
C ALA A 552 2.94 -27.22 10.63
N GLY A 553 2.76 -26.29 11.57
CA GLY A 553 1.50 -26.10 12.29
C GLY A 553 0.31 -25.72 11.38
N LEU A 554 0.55 -24.91 10.36
CA LEU A 554 -0.47 -24.61 9.34
C LEU A 554 -0.80 -25.87 8.53
N VAL A 555 0.21 -26.63 8.10
CA VAL A 555 0.03 -27.89 7.36
C VAL A 555 -0.68 -28.92 8.24
N ASP A 556 -0.37 -29.04 9.54
CA ASP A 556 -1.09 -29.90 10.50
C ASP A 556 -2.59 -29.58 10.52
N SER A 557 -2.93 -28.28 10.55
CA SER A 557 -4.31 -27.83 10.60
C SER A 557 -5.08 -28.12 9.30
N ILE A 558 -4.43 -27.96 8.16
CA ILE A 558 -5.01 -28.28 6.83
C ILE A 558 -5.15 -29.79 6.70
N ALA A 559 -4.13 -30.56 7.06
CA ALA A 559 -4.12 -32.01 6.98
C ALA A 559 -5.19 -32.68 7.88
N ALA A 560 -5.63 -32.01 8.93
CA ALA A 560 -6.74 -32.49 9.77
C ALA A 560 -8.09 -32.50 9.03
N VAL A 561 -8.24 -31.67 7.98
CA VAL A 561 -9.45 -31.57 7.15
C VAL A 561 -9.24 -32.24 5.79
N GLU A 562 -8.09 -32.06 5.20
CA GLU A 562 -7.68 -32.55 3.89
C GLU A 562 -6.31 -33.22 3.98
N PRO A 563 -6.24 -34.51 4.30
CA PRO A 563 -4.96 -35.21 4.47
C PRO A 563 -4.14 -35.20 3.17
N PRO A 564 -2.83 -34.86 3.25
CA PRO A 564 -1.97 -34.83 2.07
C PRO A 564 -1.70 -36.25 1.56
N GLU A 565 -1.65 -36.41 0.24
CA GLU A 565 -1.30 -37.71 -0.38
C GLU A 565 0.16 -38.11 -0.15
N VAL A 566 1.03 -37.12 -0.01
CA VAL A 566 2.48 -37.30 0.23
C VAL A 566 2.85 -36.56 1.50
N GLU A 567 3.62 -37.21 2.37
CA GLU A 567 4.10 -36.61 3.62
C GLU A 567 4.89 -35.32 3.35
N PRO A 568 4.43 -34.15 3.85
CA PRO A 568 5.12 -32.88 3.62
C PRO A 568 6.53 -32.84 4.21
N LEU A 569 7.49 -32.30 3.46
CA LEU A 569 8.87 -32.19 3.93
C LEU A 569 8.99 -31.34 5.20
N VAL A 570 8.15 -30.35 5.35
CA VAL A 570 8.15 -29.45 6.51
C VAL A 570 7.97 -30.20 7.83
N TRP A 571 7.23 -31.31 7.87
CA TRP A 571 7.09 -32.13 9.06
C TRP A 571 8.40 -32.77 9.48
N LYS A 572 9.11 -33.37 8.51
CA LYS A 572 10.44 -33.97 8.74
C LYS A 572 11.47 -32.92 9.14
N MET A 573 11.40 -31.74 8.54
CA MET A 573 12.28 -30.63 8.90
C MET A 573 12.07 -30.20 10.34
N ARG A 574 10.81 -30.11 10.79
CA ARG A 574 10.45 -29.81 12.19
C ARG A 574 10.98 -30.86 13.15
N GLU A 575 10.82 -32.15 12.84
CA GLU A 575 11.33 -33.27 13.66
C GLU A 575 12.84 -33.25 13.82
N LEU A 576 13.56 -32.83 12.78
CA LEU A 576 15.01 -32.68 12.81
C LEU A 576 15.50 -31.41 13.50
N GLY A 577 14.58 -30.53 13.97
CA GLY A 577 14.91 -29.25 14.58
C GLY A 577 15.46 -28.23 13.60
N ARG A 578 15.34 -28.46 12.30
CA ARG A 578 15.70 -27.51 11.23
C ARG A 578 14.53 -26.56 11.02
N LEU A 579 14.51 -25.46 11.81
CA LEU A 579 13.37 -24.57 11.90
C LEU A 579 13.55 -23.26 11.10
N GLY A 580 14.52 -23.23 10.19
CA GLY A 580 14.81 -22.08 9.35
C GLY A 580 15.84 -21.12 9.98
N VAL A 581 15.77 -19.84 9.61
CA VAL A 581 16.73 -18.79 10.03
C VAL A 581 16.92 -18.74 11.54
N LYS A 582 15.88 -18.90 12.33
CA LYS A 582 15.93 -18.83 13.80
C LYS A 582 16.75 -19.93 14.46
N SER A 583 16.89 -21.07 13.78
CA SER A 583 17.73 -22.20 14.25
C SER A 583 19.08 -22.28 13.51
N GLY A 584 19.34 -21.37 12.57
CA GLY A 584 20.52 -21.41 11.70
C GLY A 584 20.45 -22.50 10.62
N ALA A 585 19.34 -23.24 10.51
CA ALA A 585 19.18 -24.38 9.64
C ALA A 585 17.71 -24.57 9.24
N GLY A 586 17.45 -24.69 7.96
CA GLY A 586 16.15 -24.93 7.35
C GLY A 586 16.31 -25.73 6.06
N TYR A 587 15.59 -25.39 5.02
CA TYR A 587 15.86 -25.86 3.65
C TYR A 587 17.26 -25.44 3.20
N TYR A 588 17.70 -24.28 3.72
CA TYR A 588 19.04 -23.77 3.60
C TYR A 588 19.79 -23.85 4.92
N ASP A 589 21.12 -23.84 4.86
CA ASP A 589 21.98 -23.59 6.00
C ASP A 589 22.25 -22.07 6.09
N TYR A 590 22.36 -21.54 7.30
CA TYR A 590 22.49 -20.11 7.54
C TYR A 590 23.74 -19.78 8.35
N SER A 591 24.43 -18.70 7.95
CA SER A 591 25.50 -18.07 8.73
C SER A 591 25.17 -16.58 8.86
N GLU A 592 25.17 -16.08 10.09
CA GLU A 592 24.80 -14.68 10.40
C GLU A 592 23.47 -14.22 9.76
N GLY A 593 22.49 -15.15 9.72
CA GLY A 593 21.16 -14.90 9.15
C GLY A 593 21.10 -14.87 7.62
N ARG A 594 22.18 -15.23 6.92
CA ARG A 594 22.24 -15.32 5.46
C ARG A 594 22.32 -16.77 5.03
N ALA A 595 21.54 -17.14 4.00
CA ALA A 595 21.62 -18.45 3.38
C ALA A 595 23.01 -18.67 2.77
N THR A 596 23.60 -19.84 3.01
CA THR A 596 24.92 -20.23 2.47
C THR A 596 24.79 -21.26 1.36
N SER A 597 24.00 -22.32 1.58
CA SER A 597 23.71 -23.36 0.59
C SER A 597 22.40 -24.05 0.93
N SER A 598 21.78 -24.71 -0.03
CA SER A 598 20.70 -25.66 0.29
C SER A 598 21.27 -26.84 1.09
N TRP A 599 20.44 -27.36 1.98
CA TRP A 599 20.85 -28.48 2.81
C TRP A 599 20.92 -29.80 2.01
N GLU A 600 22.08 -30.41 1.94
CA GLU A 600 22.31 -31.66 1.18
C GLU A 600 21.42 -32.83 1.67
N GLY A 601 21.12 -32.91 2.96
CA GLY A 601 20.26 -33.92 3.54
C GLY A 601 18.80 -33.90 3.09
N LEU A 602 18.33 -32.79 2.50
CA LEU A 602 16.97 -32.63 1.99
C LEU A 602 16.61 -33.71 0.95
N ALA A 603 17.57 -34.09 0.11
CA ALA A 603 17.39 -35.15 -0.89
C ALA A 603 17.03 -36.50 -0.26
N GLY A 604 17.63 -36.83 0.88
CA GLY A 604 17.30 -38.04 1.64
C GLY A 604 15.89 -38.05 2.23
N LEU A 605 15.39 -36.90 2.64
CA LEU A 605 14.02 -36.76 3.18
C LEU A 605 12.96 -36.89 2.09
N ALA A 606 13.24 -36.38 0.89
CA ALA A 606 12.30 -36.41 -0.23
C ALA A 606 12.08 -37.82 -0.81
N GLY A 607 12.94 -38.80 -0.46
CA GLY A 607 12.91 -40.12 -1.03
C GLY A 607 13.44 -40.17 -2.46
N LYS A 608 12.88 -41.06 -3.30
CA LYS A 608 13.34 -41.19 -4.70
C LYS A 608 12.88 -39.95 -5.48
N ARG A 609 13.83 -39.08 -5.81
CA ARG A 609 13.59 -37.89 -6.65
C ARG A 609 13.66 -38.24 -8.15
N GLY A 610 12.86 -37.53 -8.93
CA GLY A 610 13.00 -37.46 -10.36
C GLY A 610 14.32 -36.80 -10.79
N THR A 611 14.62 -36.83 -12.08
CA THR A 611 15.86 -36.27 -12.65
C THR A 611 15.61 -35.12 -13.63
N LYS A 612 14.35 -34.80 -13.91
CA LYS A 612 13.98 -33.75 -14.85
C LYS A 612 13.76 -32.43 -14.07
N ALA A 613 14.69 -31.51 -14.27
CA ALA A 613 14.52 -30.14 -13.76
C ALA A 613 13.58 -29.34 -14.67
N ALA A 614 12.66 -28.58 -14.09
CA ALA A 614 11.79 -27.64 -14.80
C ALA A 614 12.55 -26.37 -15.16
N GLY A 615 12.19 -25.72 -16.28
CA GLY A 615 12.65 -24.38 -16.64
C GLY A 615 11.95 -23.29 -15.83
N ALA A 616 12.47 -22.06 -15.86
CA ALA A 616 11.95 -20.97 -15.04
C ALA A 616 10.45 -20.68 -15.27
N ASP A 617 10.01 -20.59 -16.52
CA ASP A 617 8.62 -20.33 -16.86
C ASP A 617 7.69 -21.49 -16.42
N GLU A 618 8.17 -22.74 -16.56
CA GLU A 618 7.44 -23.93 -16.09
C GLU A 618 7.31 -23.91 -14.55
N ILE A 619 8.37 -23.52 -13.83
CA ILE A 619 8.34 -23.38 -12.37
C ILE A 619 7.28 -22.35 -11.95
N VAL A 620 7.30 -21.18 -12.56
CA VAL A 620 6.35 -20.10 -12.27
C VAL A 620 4.91 -20.58 -12.51
N ALA A 621 4.64 -21.13 -13.70
CA ALA A 621 3.30 -21.60 -14.04
C ALA A 621 2.80 -22.70 -13.08
N ARG A 622 3.65 -23.68 -12.76
CA ARG A 622 3.29 -24.82 -11.91
C ARG A 622 3.12 -24.46 -10.43
N CYS A 623 3.82 -23.44 -9.95
CA CYS A 623 3.63 -22.96 -8.58
C CYS A 623 2.42 -22.02 -8.45
N LEU A 624 2.16 -21.19 -9.48
CA LEU A 624 1.06 -20.23 -9.42
C LEU A 624 -0.30 -20.85 -9.76
N ARG A 625 -0.37 -21.92 -10.56
CA ARG A 625 -1.64 -22.53 -10.93
C ARG A 625 -2.40 -23.06 -9.69
N PRO A 626 -1.82 -23.83 -8.76
CA PRO A 626 -2.52 -24.25 -7.54
C PRO A 626 -2.89 -23.09 -6.61
N LEU A 627 -2.09 -22.01 -6.60
CA LEU A 627 -2.45 -20.78 -5.88
C LEU A 627 -3.71 -20.13 -6.48
N TYR A 628 -3.76 -20.03 -7.82
CA TYR A 628 -4.94 -19.55 -8.54
C TYR A 628 -6.18 -20.43 -8.26
N ASP A 629 -6.04 -21.75 -8.41
CA ASP A 629 -7.13 -22.70 -8.21
C ASP A 629 -7.70 -22.61 -6.78
N LYS A 630 -6.83 -22.50 -5.76
CA LYS A 630 -7.27 -22.33 -4.37
C LYS A 630 -7.94 -20.97 -4.13
N ALA A 631 -7.40 -19.89 -4.69
CA ALA A 631 -8.02 -18.57 -4.58
C ALA A 631 -9.42 -18.54 -5.27
N ALA A 632 -9.55 -19.17 -6.43
CA ALA A 632 -10.83 -19.30 -7.14
C ALA A 632 -11.85 -20.14 -6.35
N GLU A 633 -11.43 -21.29 -5.80
CA GLU A 633 -12.27 -22.13 -4.92
C GLU A 633 -12.81 -21.32 -3.73
N LEU A 634 -11.95 -20.55 -3.06
CA LEU A 634 -12.36 -19.79 -1.88
C LEU A 634 -13.28 -18.60 -2.25
N LEU A 635 -13.09 -18.02 -3.43
CA LEU A 635 -14.00 -17.01 -3.97
C LEU A 635 -15.37 -17.63 -4.28
N ASP A 636 -15.41 -18.76 -4.97
CA ASP A 636 -16.65 -19.47 -5.32
C ASP A 636 -17.44 -19.94 -4.08
N ARG A 637 -16.72 -20.28 -3.01
CA ARG A 637 -17.31 -20.61 -1.69
C ARG A 637 -17.79 -19.40 -0.89
N GLY A 638 -17.58 -18.19 -1.39
CA GLY A 638 -17.97 -16.96 -0.69
C GLY A 638 -17.13 -16.61 0.52
N ILE A 639 -15.92 -17.20 0.69
CA ILE A 639 -14.99 -16.85 1.78
C ILE A 639 -14.52 -15.41 1.65
N VAL A 640 -14.34 -14.93 0.43
CA VAL A 640 -14.05 -13.53 0.07
C VAL A 640 -15.12 -13.03 -0.89
N SER A 641 -15.50 -11.75 -0.78
CA SER A 641 -16.63 -11.17 -1.51
C SER A 641 -16.36 -10.91 -2.99
N GLY A 642 -15.11 -10.73 -3.37
CA GLY A 642 -14.76 -10.35 -4.73
C GLY A 642 -13.35 -10.77 -5.14
N GLU A 643 -13.17 -10.90 -6.46
CA GLU A 643 -11.89 -11.26 -7.07
C GLU A 643 -10.80 -10.22 -6.78
N ALA A 644 -11.17 -8.93 -6.82
CA ALA A 644 -10.22 -7.86 -6.61
C ALA A 644 -9.70 -7.83 -5.15
N GLU A 645 -10.59 -8.11 -4.20
CA GLU A 645 -10.27 -8.25 -2.80
C GLU A 645 -9.37 -9.45 -2.53
N ALA A 646 -9.66 -10.59 -3.19
CA ALA A 646 -8.81 -11.78 -3.11
C ALA A 646 -7.40 -11.49 -3.65
N ASP A 647 -7.28 -10.93 -4.83
CA ASP A 647 -6.00 -10.56 -5.44
C ASP A 647 -5.22 -9.58 -4.56
N MET A 648 -5.88 -8.55 -4.04
CA MET A 648 -5.28 -7.58 -3.11
C MET A 648 -4.73 -8.27 -1.86
N ALA A 649 -5.43 -9.27 -1.32
CA ALA A 649 -4.98 -10.02 -0.16
C ALA A 649 -3.63 -10.71 -0.41
N PHE A 650 -3.46 -11.37 -1.53
CA PHE A 650 -2.20 -12.02 -1.88
C PHE A 650 -1.06 -11.02 -2.15
N VAL A 651 -1.37 -9.85 -2.71
CA VAL A 651 -0.38 -8.77 -2.87
C VAL A 651 0.08 -8.26 -1.50
N LEU A 652 -0.84 -7.97 -0.59
CA LEU A 652 -0.52 -7.39 0.72
C LEU A 652 -0.04 -8.42 1.77
N GLY A 653 -0.55 -9.65 1.71
CA GLY A 653 -0.32 -10.68 2.73
C GLY A 653 0.92 -11.55 2.46
N MET A 654 1.23 -11.84 1.18
CA MET A 654 2.39 -12.67 0.83
C MET A 654 3.39 -12.00 -0.12
N GLY A 655 3.13 -10.76 -0.53
CA GLY A 655 4.02 -10.00 -1.41
C GLY A 655 3.96 -10.43 -2.87
N PHE A 656 2.81 -10.93 -3.35
CA PHE A 656 2.60 -11.15 -4.78
C PHE A 656 2.85 -9.84 -5.54
N ALA A 657 3.53 -9.91 -6.68
CA ALA A 657 3.91 -8.72 -7.41
C ALA A 657 2.66 -7.93 -7.88
N MET A 658 2.51 -6.70 -7.41
CA MET A 658 1.34 -5.85 -7.69
C MET A 658 1.11 -5.63 -9.19
N HIS A 659 2.18 -5.52 -9.99
CA HIS A 659 2.09 -5.34 -11.43
C HIS A 659 1.49 -6.56 -12.16
N LEU A 660 1.50 -7.74 -11.54
CA LEU A 660 0.83 -8.94 -12.03
C LEU A 660 -0.64 -9.02 -11.58
N GLY A 661 -1.09 -8.14 -10.69
CA GLY A 661 -2.49 -7.96 -10.31
C GLY A 661 -3.04 -8.92 -9.25
N GLY A 662 -2.28 -9.93 -8.83
CA GLY A 662 -2.73 -11.01 -7.95
C GLY A 662 -2.98 -12.31 -8.70
N PRO A 663 -3.18 -13.44 -7.98
CA PRO A 663 -3.26 -14.77 -8.59
C PRO A 663 -4.44 -14.94 -9.53
N LEU A 664 -5.62 -14.39 -9.22
CA LEU A 664 -6.82 -14.53 -10.06
C LEU A 664 -6.69 -13.70 -11.34
N PHE A 665 -6.27 -12.45 -11.22
CA PHE A 665 -6.03 -11.58 -12.37
C PHE A 665 -4.95 -12.16 -13.30
N TYR A 666 -3.82 -12.58 -12.72
CA TYR A 666 -2.72 -13.20 -13.45
C TYR A 666 -3.16 -14.48 -14.17
N GLY A 667 -3.83 -15.41 -13.47
CA GLY A 667 -4.28 -16.67 -14.02
C GLY A 667 -5.23 -16.49 -15.21
N ARG A 668 -6.14 -15.52 -15.16
CA ARG A 668 -6.99 -15.18 -16.30
C ARG A 668 -6.20 -14.69 -17.53
N GLN A 669 -5.11 -13.94 -17.31
CA GLN A 669 -4.23 -13.53 -18.42
C GLN A 669 -3.47 -14.72 -19.03
N GLN A 670 -3.26 -15.80 -18.26
CA GLN A 670 -2.69 -17.06 -18.73
C GLN A 670 -3.73 -18.01 -19.35
N GLY A 671 -5.05 -17.66 -19.34
CA GLY A 671 -6.12 -18.50 -19.84
C GLY A 671 -6.50 -19.65 -18.90
N TRP A 672 -6.28 -19.50 -17.60
CA TRP A 672 -6.61 -20.53 -16.57
C TRP A 672 -8.07 -20.52 -16.18
#